data_0d3827031cc584004d316dea2c4ee436
#
_entry.id   0d3827031cc584004d316dea2c4ee436
#
_cell.length_a   1.000
_cell.length_b   1.000
_cell.length_c   1.000
_cell.angle_alpha   90.00
_cell.angle_beta   90.00
_cell.angle_gamma   90.00
#
_symmetry.space_group_name_H-M   'P 1'
#
loop_
_entity.id
_entity.type
_entity.pdbx_description
1 polymer ?
#
loop_
_entity_poly.entity_id
_entity_poly.type
_entity_poly.pdbx_seq_one_letter_code
_entity_poly.pdbx_strand_id
1 'polypeptide(L)'
;MTASAFGVGQSVKRTEDDALLRGRGRYTSDDTRESLLHALVLRSPHAHARFRVDAGAARAMPGVMAVLTGEDVADLGALPCLFTLDGAIKAPPYAILAQGEVRHVGDAVAFVVARELSQARDALEAIEVEWQPLPAAIGAEAALGPGAPQVWASHPGNLVFETRLGDRAATDLAFAHAEETVEVRLVNQRLVTNFLETRAVVAEYDAARDHFTLTLGSQGSHRLRDILCRQVLKIPPESMRVVTPDVGGGFGTKLFPYREYALAAVAARKLGRPVKWVADRADHFLGDSQGRDNIMVASLALTGDGRFRALRGDLIADMGAYLSAFAPFIPYGGAAMWPGVYDIPVCDIRVRGVFTNTVPVDAYRGAGRPEAAYLIERLVDAAARKLDIAPDVIRRRNFISSNAMPYRTATGKVYDSGAFAAHLARAQEMIGWKEFPKRARAAKKAGLIRGIGLSCYVEVCGAMGPETATLRLDPDGGLTVLIGSQSTGQGHRTAYAQLVSEQFGVAPERVRVIQGDTALIASGMGTGGSSSIPIGGVSVARATHTLGERLKELAVDALEAGIADIEIAAGALRVAGTDRAISFTDLARRPGTDASRLQASERFMPDAGTYPNGTHIAEVEIDPATGATRIVDYAVVDDVGVTLNPLLLTGQIHGGAVQSLGQALMEQTVYDRDGQLVTGSLMDYALPRASDAPSFAFETRNVPCVNNPLGVKGVGEAGTIGATPAIVNAVIDALWREYRIGHVDMPATPQRIWTTIRDHQLRHRL
;
A
#
# COMPACT_ATOMS: atom_id res chain seq x y z
N MET A 1 -22.38 -3.60 -32.31
CA MET A 1 -22.39 -4.39 -31.05
C MET A 1 -23.01 -3.50 -29.99
N THR A 2 -24.16 -3.88 -29.42
CA THR A 2 -24.69 -3.22 -28.22
C THR A 2 -23.70 -3.46 -27.10
N ALA A 3 -23.20 -2.40 -26.46
CA ALA A 3 -22.30 -2.52 -25.31
C ALA A 3 -22.93 -3.46 -24.28
N SER A 4 -22.20 -4.48 -23.86
CA SER A 4 -22.63 -5.39 -22.80
C SER A 4 -22.90 -4.57 -21.54
N ALA A 5 -24.04 -4.80 -20.87
CA ALA A 5 -24.40 -4.08 -19.65
C ALA A 5 -23.40 -4.30 -18.48
N PHE A 6 -22.46 -5.22 -18.64
CA PHE A 6 -21.47 -5.62 -17.63
C PHE A 6 -20.03 -5.71 -18.18
N GLY A 7 -19.77 -5.17 -19.36
CA GLY A 7 -18.44 -5.16 -19.97
C GLY A 7 -17.47 -4.15 -19.35
N VAL A 8 -16.24 -4.09 -19.89
CA VAL A 8 -15.24 -3.10 -19.54
C VAL A 8 -15.79 -1.68 -19.72
N GLY A 9 -15.55 -0.79 -18.76
CA GLY A 9 -16.08 0.57 -18.73
C GLY A 9 -17.47 0.71 -18.09
N GLN A 10 -18.13 -0.39 -17.73
CA GLN A 10 -19.43 -0.36 -17.06
C GLN A 10 -19.29 -0.35 -15.54
N SER A 11 -20.16 0.41 -14.86
CA SER A 11 -20.23 0.48 -13.40
C SER A 11 -20.96 -0.74 -12.82
N VAL A 12 -20.36 -1.92 -12.92
CA VAL A 12 -20.90 -3.14 -12.33
C VAL A 12 -20.80 -3.05 -10.82
N LYS A 13 -21.90 -3.34 -10.11
CA LYS A 13 -21.92 -3.40 -8.64
C LYS A 13 -20.99 -4.51 -8.15
N ARG A 14 -20.36 -4.30 -7.03
CA ARG A 14 -19.43 -5.25 -6.44
C ARG A 14 -20.16 -6.53 -6.02
N THR A 15 -19.82 -7.65 -6.64
CA THR A 15 -20.46 -8.95 -6.39
C THR A 15 -20.23 -9.46 -4.97
N GLU A 16 -19.10 -9.06 -4.36
CA GLU A 16 -18.74 -9.39 -2.98
C GLU A 16 -19.68 -8.77 -1.94
N ASP A 17 -20.32 -7.64 -2.25
CA ASP A 17 -21.10 -6.85 -1.30
C ASP A 17 -22.30 -7.60 -0.73
N ASP A 18 -22.99 -8.44 -1.53
CA ASP A 18 -24.16 -9.17 -1.02
C ASP A 18 -23.80 -10.06 0.18
N ALA A 19 -22.68 -10.77 0.11
CA ALA A 19 -22.21 -11.62 1.22
C ALA A 19 -21.75 -10.79 2.41
N LEU A 20 -20.95 -9.74 2.16
CA LEU A 20 -20.37 -8.90 3.23
C LEU A 20 -21.44 -8.11 3.99
N LEU A 21 -22.38 -7.47 3.27
CA LEU A 21 -23.46 -6.67 3.87
C LEU A 21 -24.49 -7.52 4.64
N ARG A 22 -24.57 -8.81 4.36
CA ARG A 22 -25.44 -9.75 5.09
C ARG A 22 -24.74 -10.51 6.21
N GLY A 23 -23.50 -10.12 6.59
CA GLY A 23 -22.72 -10.78 7.61
C GLY A 23 -22.26 -12.19 7.24
N ARG A 24 -22.14 -12.51 5.95
CA ARG A 24 -21.66 -13.79 5.42
C ARG A 24 -20.20 -13.74 4.96
N GLY A 25 -19.51 -12.63 5.20
CA GLY A 25 -18.05 -12.54 5.08
C GLY A 25 -17.39 -13.57 6.01
N ARG A 26 -16.23 -14.07 5.61
CA ARG A 26 -15.47 -15.08 6.38
C ARG A 26 -14.08 -14.54 6.62
N TYR A 27 -13.83 -14.11 7.85
CA TYR A 27 -12.54 -13.61 8.28
C TYR A 27 -11.82 -14.66 9.13
N THR A 28 -10.51 -14.60 9.20
CA THR A 28 -9.71 -15.55 9.98
C THR A 28 -10.13 -15.60 11.46
N SER A 29 -10.49 -14.46 12.04
CA SER A 29 -10.94 -14.37 13.42
C SER A 29 -12.31 -15.02 13.69
N ASP A 30 -13.10 -15.31 12.65
CA ASP A 30 -14.45 -15.89 12.79
C ASP A 30 -14.42 -17.40 13.08
N ASP A 31 -13.26 -18.06 12.98
CA ASP A 31 -13.14 -19.47 13.34
C ASP A 31 -13.32 -19.65 14.86
N THR A 32 -14.38 -20.37 15.24
CA THR A 32 -14.80 -20.59 16.64
C THR A 32 -14.92 -22.07 16.99
N ARG A 33 -14.22 -22.96 16.25
CA ARG A 33 -14.24 -24.41 16.53
C ARG A 33 -13.79 -24.70 17.97
N GLU A 34 -14.48 -25.59 18.68
CA GLU A 34 -14.15 -25.98 20.07
C GLU A 34 -12.75 -26.59 20.24
N SER A 35 -12.18 -27.15 19.16
CA SER A 35 -10.84 -27.74 19.17
C SER A 35 -9.72 -26.70 19.22
N LEU A 36 -10.00 -25.43 19.01
CA LEU A 36 -9.00 -24.35 18.96
C LEU A 36 -8.31 -24.17 20.32
N LEU A 37 -7.01 -23.90 20.25
CA LEU A 37 -6.25 -23.32 21.34
C LEU A 37 -6.05 -21.83 21.04
N HIS A 38 -6.03 -21.01 22.10
CA HIS A 38 -5.87 -19.57 21.99
C HIS A 38 -4.46 -19.15 22.37
N ALA A 39 -3.90 -18.25 21.56
CA ALA A 39 -2.54 -17.79 21.78
C ALA A 39 -2.46 -16.28 21.94
N LEU A 40 -1.50 -15.84 22.76
CA LEU A 40 -1.13 -14.43 22.98
C LEU A 40 0.38 -14.25 22.99
N VAL A 41 0.81 -13.03 22.71
CA VAL A 41 2.24 -12.64 22.71
C VAL A 41 2.53 -11.77 23.92
N LEU A 42 3.57 -12.13 24.69
CA LEU A 42 4.18 -11.22 25.67
C LEU A 42 5.08 -10.25 24.91
N ARG A 43 4.81 -8.96 25.04
CA ARG A 43 5.57 -7.91 24.38
C ARG A 43 6.40 -7.09 25.34
N SER A 44 7.53 -6.60 24.86
CA SER A 44 8.41 -5.73 25.63
C SER A 44 7.74 -4.39 25.97
N PRO A 45 7.78 -3.95 27.22
CA PRO A 45 7.44 -2.59 27.62
C PRO A 45 8.60 -1.59 27.42
N HIS A 46 9.80 -2.07 27.03
CA HIS A 46 10.99 -1.27 26.86
C HIS A 46 11.37 -1.10 25.39
N ALA A 47 11.80 0.09 25.02
CA ALA A 47 12.31 0.38 23.68
C ALA A 47 13.66 -0.29 23.42
N HIS A 48 14.49 -0.41 24.45
CA HIS A 48 15.78 -1.09 24.38
C HIS A 48 16.13 -1.65 25.78
N ALA A 49 16.27 -2.95 25.87
CA ALA A 49 16.64 -3.60 27.15
C ALA A 49 17.25 -4.97 26.90
N ARG A 50 18.17 -5.37 27.78
CA ARG A 50 18.46 -6.80 27.98
C ARG A 50 17.41 -7.39 28.88
N PHE A 51 17.20 -8.69 28.75
CA PHE A 51 16.19 -9.36 29.58
C PHE A 51 16.51 -10.84 29.82
N ARG A 52 15.89 -11.38 30.89
CA ARG A 52 15.76 -12.82 31.14
C ARG A 52 14.31 -13.15 31.41
N VAL A 53 13.83 -14.29 30.90
CA VAL A 53 12.46 -14.75 31.06
C VAL A 53 12.45 -15.97 31.96
N ASP A 54 11.60 -15.97 33.00
CA ASP A 54 11.17 -17.17 33.70
C ASP A 54 9.68 -17.42 33.41
N ALA A 55 9.40 -18.48 32.64
CA ALA A 55 8.05 -18.91 32.31
C ALA A 55 7.59 -20.11 33.14
N GLY A 56 8.30 -20.49 34.19
CA GLY A 56 8.01 -21.69 35.00
C GLY A 56 6.63 -21.66 35.63
N ALA A 57 6.27 -20.55 36.27
CA ALA A 57 4.95 -20.37 36.90
C ALA A 57 3.82 -20.42 35.83
N ALA A 58 3.98 -19.71 34.72
CA ALA A 58 3.00 -19.68 33.62
C ALA A 58 2.79 -21.08 33.01
N ARG A 59 3.86 -21.84 32.79
CA ARG A 59 3.77 -23.22 32.26
C ARG A 59 3.02 -24.17 33.18
N ALA A 60 3.01 -23.93 34.50
CA ALA A 60 2.32 -24.76 35.49
C ALA A 60 0.84 -24.40 35.68
N MET A 61 0.36 -23.33 35.07
CA MET A 61 -1.02 -22.85 35.25
C MET A 61 -2.05 -23.77 34.58
N PRO A 62 -3.22 -23.99 35.22
CA PRO A 62 -4.29 -24.80 34.64
C PRO A 62 -4.75 -24.27 33.28
N GLY A 63 -4.84 -25.17 32.29
CA GLY A 63 -5.29 -24.81 30.94
C GLY A 63 -4.20 -24.24 30.00
N VAL A 64 -3.04 -23.90 30.52
CA VAL A 64 -1.88 -23.54 29.70
C VAL A 64 -1.32 -24.78 29.02
N MET A 65 -1.17 -24.74 27.71
CA MET A 65 -0.74 -25.85 26.88
C MET A 65 0.73 -25.73 26.47
N ALA A 66 1.20 -24.51 26.26
CA ALA A 66 2.60 -24.21 25.97
C ALA A 66 2.92 -22.74 26.28
N VAL A 67 4.17 -22.49 26.68
CA VAL A 67 4.79 -21.15 26.66
C VAL A 67 6.10 -21.29 25.90
N LEU A 68 6.20 -20.63 24.75
CA LEU A 68 7.41 -20.57 23.93
C LEU A 68 8.18 -19.31 24.26
N THR A 69 9.47 -19.45 24.49
CA THR A 69 10.44 -18.36 24.69
C THR A 69 11.45 -18.32 23.56
N GLY A 70 12.37 -17.34 23.55
CA GLY A 70 13.41 -17.27 22.55
C GLY A 70 14.26 -18.54 22.41
N GLU A 71 14.47 -19.27 23.52
CA GLU A 71 15.18 -20.56 23.53
C GLU A 71 14.41 -21.66 22.80
N ASP A 72 13.08 -21.72 22.98
CA ASP A 72 12.20 -22.73 22.35
C ASP A 72 12.15 -22.62 20.81
N VAL A 73 12.55 -21.47 20.24
CA VAL A 73 12.50 -21.17 18.81
C VAL A 73 13.84 -20.71 18.22
N ALA A 74 14.93 -20.98 18.93
CA ALA A 74 16.26 -20.53 18.53
C ALA A 74 16.79 -21.19 17.24
N ASP A 75 16.27 -22.36 16.88
CA ASP A 75 16.58 -23.09 15.64
C ASP A 75 15.85 -22.54 14.40
N LEU A 76 14.83 -21.72 14.60
CA LEU A 76 14.11 -21.08 13.49
C LEU A 76 14.99 -20.05 12.79
N GLY A 77 14.70 -19.84 11.48
CA GLY A 77 15.29 -18.73 10.74
C GLY A 77 14.67 -17.40 11.14
N ALA A 78 15.40 -16.31 10.88
CA ALA A 78 14.90 -14.96 11.04
C ALA A 78 13.92 -14.56 9.93
N LEU A 79 13.08 -13.56 10.18
CA LEU A 79 12.29 -12.91 9.13
C LEU A 79 13.26 -12.16 8.18
N PRO A 80 13.15 -12.36 6.84
CA PRO A 80 14.09 -11.79 5.90
C PRO A 80 13.76 -10.37 5.49
N CYS A 81 14.78 -9.55 5.23
CA CYS A 81 14.70 -8.42 4.34
C CYS A 81 14.99 -8.89 2.90
N LEU A 82 14.03 -8.68 1.99
CA LEU A 82 14.09 -9.18 0.61
C LEU A 82 14.72 -8.18 -0.36
N PHE A 83 14.84 -6.92 0.04
CA PHE A 83 15.46 -5.87 -0.78
C PHE A 83 16.78 -5.39 -0.13
N THR A 84 17.89 -5.67 -0.78
CA THR A 84 19.24 -5.50 -0.23
C THR A 84 20.13 -4.55 -1.02
N LEU A 85 19.60 -3.77 -1.98
CA LEU A 85 20.41 -2.91 -2.88
C LEU A 85 21.62 -3.68 -3.46
N ASP A 86 21.33 -4.77 -4.19
CA ASP A 86 22.33 -5.66 -4.80
C ASP A 86 23.37 -6.21 -3.79
N GLY A 87 22.90 -6.47 -2.56
CA GLY A 87 23.74 -7.03 -1.49
C GLY A 87 24.51 -5.99 -0.67
N ALA A 88 24.35 -4.70 -0.91
CA ALA A 88 24.99 -3.64 -0.14
C ALA A 88 24.45 -3.53 1.31
N ILE A 89 23.18 -3.95 1.52
CA ILE A 89 22.54 -3.91 2.84
C ILE A 89 22.71 -5.27 3.54
N LYS A 90 23.26 -5.25 4.74
CA LYS A 90 23.33 -6.41 5.63
C LYS A 90 22.27 -6.28 6.71
N ALA A 91 21.17 -7.01 6.59
CA ALA A 91 20.11 -7.00 7.58
C ALA A 91 20.54 -7.74 8.85
N PRO A 92 20.43 -7.13 10.05
CA PRO A 92 20.58 -7.87 11.29
C PRO A 92 19.41 -8.86 11.45
N PRO A 93 19.59 -9.92 12.28
CA PRO A 93 18.56 -10.96 12.42
C PRO A 93 17.29 -10.40 13.06
N TYR A 94 16.15 -10.56 12.36
CA TYR A 94 14.82 -10.29 12.88
C TYR A 94 14.24 -11.60 13.44
N ALA A 95 14.68 -11.97 14.64
CA ALA A 95 14.33 -13.25 15.29
C ALA A 95 12.82 -13.39 15.54
N ILE A 96 12.32 -14.63 15.57
CA ILE A 96 10.90 -14.93 15.78
C ILE A 96 10.44 -14.57 17.20
N LEU A 97 11.26 -14.80 18.21
CA LEU A 97 11.15 -14.20 19.55
C LEU A 97 12.49 -13.58 19.90
N ALA A 98 12.47 -12.49 20.65
CA ALA A 98 13.67 -11.83 21.09
C ALA A 98 14.56 -12.76 21.95
N GLN A 99 15.87 -12.69 21.77
CA GLN A 99 16.84 -13.54 22.45
C GLN A 99 17.77 -12.68 23.33
N GLY A 100 17.35 -12.49 24.58
CA GLY A 100 18.12 -11.76 25.58
C GLY A 100 18.20 -10.24 25.43
N GLU A 101 17.74 -9.68 24.29
CA GLU A 101 17.69 -8.23 24.05
C GLU A 101 16.50 -7.85 23.19
N VAL A 102 15.73 -6.84 23.61
CA VAL A 102 14.62 -6.23 22.86
C VAL A 102 15.05 -4.87 22.32
N ARG A 103 14.47 -4.47 21.17
CA ARG A 103 14.91 -3.26 20.46
C ARG A 103 13.81 -2.27 20.13
N HIS A 104 12.56 -2.58 20.47
CA HIS A 104 11.46 -1.60 20.43
C HIS A 104 10.37 -1.99 21.44
N VAL A 105 9.59 -1.02 21.88
CA VAL A 105 8.35 -1.30 22.63
C VAL A 105 7.42 -2.14 21.74
N GLY A 106 6.96 -3.29 22.26
CA GLY A 106 6.18 -4.23 21.48
C GLY A 106 6.98 -5.40 20.87
N ASP A 107 8.32 -5.44 21.04
CA ASP A 107 9.14 -6.58 20.61
C ASP A 107 8.66 -7.89 21.28
N ALA A 108 8.52 -8.97 20.51
CA ALA A 108 7.93 -10.22 21.00
C ALA A 108 8.93 -11.00 21.89
N VAL A 109 8.53 -11.32 23.11
CA VAL A 109 9.37 -11.95 24.13
C VAL A 109 8.98 -13.41 24.40
N ALA A 110 7.68 -13.68 24.50
CA ALA A 110 7.16 -15.03 24.68
C ALA A 110 5.81 -15.19 23.96
N PHE A 111 5.42 -16.45 23.71
CA PHE A 111 4.16 -16.82 23.07
C PHE A 111 3.47 -17.87 23.95
N VAL A 112 2.31 -17.51 24.51
CA VAL A 112 1.51 -18.36 25.38
C VAL A 112 0.39 -18.99 24.59
N VAL A 113 0.17 -20.28 24.79
CA VAL A 113 -0.95 -21.04 24.23
C VAL A 113 -1.74 -21.70 25.34
N ALA A 114 -3.05 -21.47 25.39
CA ALA A 114 -3.95 -22.04 26.40
C ALA A 114 -5.25 -22.54 25.77
N ARG A 115 -6.05 -23.25 26.54
CA ARG A 115 -7.37 -23.74 26.10
C ARG A 115 -8.36 -22.60 25.92
N GLU A 116 -8.31 -21.62 26.82
CA GLU A 116 -9.17 -20.44 26.80
C GLU A 116 -8.35 -19.17 26.73
N LEU A 117 -8.89 -18.12 26.12
CA LEU A 117 -8.21 -16.83 25.99
C LEU A 117 -7.91 -16.18 27.35
N SER A 118 -8.83 -16.33 28.32
CA SER A 118 -8.64 -15.87 29.70
C SER A 118 -7.43 -16.53 30.37
N GLN A 119 -7.29 -17.85 30.22
CA GLN A 119 -6.13 -18.59 30.73
C GLN A 119 -4.80 -18.15 30.09
N ALA A 120 -4.84 -17.81 28.81
CA ALA A 120 -3.66 -17.25 28.13
C ALA A 120 -3.28 -15.87 28.69
N ARG A 121 -4.25 -15.02 29.03
CA ARG A 121 -4.02 -13.72 29.68
C ARG A 121 -3.43 -13.86 31.07
N ASP A 122 -4.06 -14.70 31.92
CA ASP A 122 -3.55 -14.96 33.26
C ASP A 122 -2.11 -15.51 33.23
N ALA A 123 -1.82 -16.38 32.26
CA ALA A 123 -0.48 -16.92 32.08
C ALA A 123 0.54 -15.89 31.59
N LEU A 124 0.16 -14.92 30.75
CA LEU A 124 1.03 -13.81 30.38
C LEU A 124 1.49 -12.99 31.59
N GLU A 125 0.56 -12.74 32.54
CA GLU A 125 0.84 -12.00 33.76
C GLU A 125 1.73 -12.79 34.74
N ALA A 126 1.70 -14.13 34.64
CA ALA A 126 2.53 -15.01 35.46
C ALA A 126 3.95 -15.24 34.90
N ILE A 127 4.28 -14.72 33.73
CA ILE A 127 5.65 -14.76 33.20
C ILE A 127 6.47 -13.67 33.88
N GLU A 128 7.53 -14.07 34.57
CA GLU A 128 8.47 -13.13 35.18
C GLU A 128 9.54 -12.75 34.15
N VAL A 129 9.81 -11.44 34.00
CA VAL A 129 10.87 -10.93 33.12
C VAL A 129 11.73 -9.94 33.89
N GLU A 130 13.00 -10.28 34.03
CA GLU A 130 14.00 -9.38 34.58
C GLU A 130 14.51 -8.47 33.46
N TRP A 131 14.25 -7.18 33.59
CA TRP A 131 14.66 -6.17 32.60
C TRP A 131 15.90 -5.39 33.05
N GLN A 132 16.83 -5.18 32.13
CA GLN A 132 17.92 -4.24 32.23
C GLN A 132 17.81 -3.20 31.12
N PRO A 133 17.11 -2.07 31.36
CA PRO A 133 16.95 -1.01 30.37
C PRO A 133 18.26 -0.49 29.84
N LEU A 134 18.32 -0.19 28.54
CA LEU A 134 19.44 0.41 27.84
C LEU A 134 18.98 1.74 27.21
N PRO A 135 19.94 2.67 26.94
CA PRO A 135 19.58 3.87 26.18
C PRO A 135 19.04 3.55 24.81
N ALA A 136 17.97 4.27 24.40
CA ALA A 136 17.30 4.09 23.12
C ALA A 136 17.64 5.22 22.14
N ALA A 137 17.80 4.88 20.86
CA ALA A 137 17.93 5.83 19.76
C ALA A 137 16.55 6.12 19.18
N ILE A 138 16.05 7.34 19.35
CA ILE A 138 14.72 7.77 18.87
C ILE A 138 14.87 8.94 17.92
N GLY A 139 14.18 8.84 16.75
CA GLY A 139 14.25 9.83 15.67
C GLY A 139 15.52 9.67 14.80
N ALA A 140 15.32 9.58 13.50
CA ALA A 140 16.36 9.21 12.53
C ALA A 140 17.55 10.19 12.48
N GLU A 141 17.31 11.52 12.58
CA GLU A 141 18.39 12.51 12.63
C GLU A 141 19.22 12.39 13.93
N ALA A 142 18.53 12.24 15.06
CA ALA A 142 19.20 12.09 16.36
C ALA A 142 20.00 10.79 16.44
N ALA A 143 19.49 9.71 15.87
CA ALA A 143 20.16 8.41 15.80
C ALA A 143 21.45 8.42 14.96
N LEU A 144 21.59 9.33 13.99
CA LEU A 144 22.81 9.57 13.22
C LEU A 144 23.80 10.49 13.96
N GLY A 145 23.37 11.13 15.03
CA GLY A 145 24.19 12.11 15.76
C GLY A 145 25.38 11.48 16.51
N PRO A 146 26.45 12.25 16.74
CA PRO A 146 27.60 11.78 17.53
C PRO A 146 27.14 11.35 18.92
N GLY A 147 27.56 10.15 19.35
CA GLY A 147 27.25 9.63 20.69
C GLY A 147 25.84 9.05 20.85
N ALA A 148 25.05 8.95 19.76
CA ALA A 148 23.76 8.31 19.81
C ALA A 148 23.85 6.85 20.28
N PRO A 149 22.89 6.36 21.07
CA PRO A 149 22.79 4.94 21.41
C PRO A 149 22.80 4.07 20.16
N GLN A 150 23.45 2.90 20.23
CA GLN A 150 23.49 1.96 19.09
C GLN A 150 22.34 0.97 19.18
N VAL A 151 21.52 0.90 18.13
CA VAL A 151 20.48 -0.12 18.01
C VAL A 151 21.09 -1.49 17.72
N TRP A 152 22.11 -1.51 16.85
CA TRP A 152 22.87 -2.71 16.46
C TRP A 152 24.37 -2.42 16.46
N ALA A 153 25.14 -3.20 17.20
CA ALA A 153 26.60 -3.08 17.21
C ALA A 153 27.23 -3.27 15.81
N SER A 154 26.56 -4.02 14.93
CA SER A 154 27.01 -4.25 13.55
C SER A 154 26.80 -3.06 12.61
N HIS A 155 26.10 -2.01 13.06
CA HIS A 155 25.75 -0.83 12.25
C HIS A 155 26.18 0.45 12.97
N PRO A 156 27.49 0.79 12.97
CA PRO A 156 28.02 1.98 13.63
C PRO A 156 27.31 3.25 13.16
N GLY A 157 26.91 4.11 14.11
CA GLY A 157 26.13 5.32 13.82
C GLY A 157 24.71 5.06 13.38
N ASN A 158 24.18 3.85 13.62
CA ASN A 158 22.83 3.42 13.23
C ASN A 158 22.53 3.49 11.71
N LEU A 159 23.54 3.70 10.87
CA LEU A 159 23.38 3.79 9.42
C LEU A 159 23.15 2.39 8.83
N VAL A 160 21.99 2.19 8.20
CA VAL A 160 21.64 0.95 7.48
C VAL A 160 22.27 0.93 6.08
N PHE A 161 22.08 2.01 5.35
CA PHE A 161 22.64 2.23 4.01
C PHE A 161 22.68 3.71 3.68
N GLU A 162 23.58 4.05 2.76
CA GLU A 162 23.59 5.31 2.02
C GLU A 162 23.72 5.01 0.52
N THR A 163 22.92 5.68 -0.29
CA THR A 163 23.01 5.57 -1.75
C THR A 163 22.69 6.92 -2.40
N ARG A 164 22.97 7.04 -3.71
CA ARG A 164 22.68 8.23 -4.49
C ARG A 164 22.02 7.89 -5.81
N LEU A 165 21.13 8.78 -6.26
CA LEU A 165 20.47 8.75 -7.54
C LEU A 165 20.78 10.02 -8.33
N GLY A 166 21.00 9.89 -9.66
CA GLY A 166 21.27 11.02 -10.54
C GLY A 166 22.76 11.29 -10.78
N ASP A 167 23.09 12.51 -11.16
CA ASP A 167 24.43 12.98 -11.52
C ASP A 167 24.83 14.19 -10.66
N ARG A 168 25.69 13.97 -9.69
CA ARG A 168 26.14 15.02 -8.76
C ARG A 168 26.90 16.15 -9.48
N ALA A 169 27.81 15.81 -10.39
CA ALA A 169 28.66 16.81 -11.03
C ALA A 169 27.85 17.73 -11.95
N ALA A 170 26.95 17.15 -12.75
CA ALA A 170 26.03 17.93 -13.58
C ALA A 170 25.08 18.79 -12.73
N THR A 171 24.62 18.26 -11.60
CA THR A 171 23.75 18.99 -10.67
C THR A 171 24.49 20.16 -10.01
N ASP A 172 25.73 19.94 -9.53
CA ASP A 172 26.57 21.00 -8.96
C ASP A 172 26.78 22.14 -9.97
N LEU A 173 27.06 21.80 -11.23
CA LEU A 173 27.20 22.80 -12.32
C LEU A 173 25.91 23.58 -12.56
N ALA A 174 24.76 22.90 -12.59
CA ALA A 174 23.46 23.54 -12.80
C ALA A 174 23.10 24.50 -11.64
N PHE A 175 23.41 24.12 -10.38
CA PHE A 175 23.22 25.00 -9.21
C PHE A 175 24.16 26.21 -9.23
N ALA A 176 25.42 26.04 -9.70
CA ALA A 176 26.36 27.15 -9.80
C ALA A 176 25.94 28.23 -10.83
N HIS A 177 25.12 27.85 -11.81
CA HIS A 177 24.61 28.75 -12.85
C HIS A 177 23.11 29.10 -12.67
N ALA A 178 22.53 28.71 -11.55
CA ALA A 178 21.12 29.03 -11.27
C ALA A 178 20.95 30.53 -11.00
N GLU A 179 19.92 31.13 -11.57
CA GLU A 179 19.52 32.51 -11.26
C GLU A 179 18.82 32.57 -9.91
N GLU A 180 18.06 31.51 -9.59
CA GLU A 180 17.33 31.39 -8.35
C GLU A 180 17.46 29.96 -7.77
N THR A 181 17.39 29.85 -6.45
CA THR A 181 17.35 28.57 -5.75
C THR A 181 16.28 28.60 -4.67
N VAL A 182 15.55 27.52 -4.52
CA VAL A 182 14.55 27.37 -3.45
C VAL A 182 14.85 26.08 -2.70
N GLU A 183 14.76 26.12 -1.38
CA GLU A 183 14.98 24.97 -0.52
C GLU A 183 13.78 24.79 0.41
N VAL A 184 13.45 23.51 0.68
CA VAL A 184 12.47 23.12 1.69
C VAL A 184 13.05 22.01 2.58
N ARG A 185 12.70 22.03 3.86
CA ARG A 185 12.87 20.90 4.78
C ARG A 185 11.49 20.42 5.16
N LEU A 186 11.21 19.15 4.95
CA LEU A 186 9.90 18.54 5.16
C LEU A 186 10.02 17.31 6.04
N VAL A 187 9.07 17.14 6.95
CA VAL A 187 8.87 15.93 7.71
C VAL A 187 7.63 15.22 7.18
N ASN A 188 7.80 13.96 6.80
CA ASN A 188 6.69 13.07 6.50
C ASN A 188 6.58 12.12 7.68
N GLN A 189 5.68 12.40 8.61
CA GLN A 189 5.58 11.73 9.89
C GLN A 189 5.24 10.25 9.78
N ARG A 190 5.62 9.48 10.79
CA ARG A 190 5.31 8.06 10.91
C ARG A 190 3.82 7.82 11.09
N LEU A 191 3.30 6.80 10.43
CA LEU A 191 1.88 6.41 10.42
C LEU A 191 1.70 4.91 10.70
N VAL A 192 0.56 4.57 11.29
CA VAL A 192 0.04 3.20 11.42
C VAL A 192 -1.05 2.98 10.38
N THR A 193 -1.06 1.85 9.71
CA THR A 193 -1.95 1.57 8.56
C THR A 193 -3.44 1.51 8.91
N ASN A 194 -3.79 1.18 10.13
CA ASN A 194 -5.14 1.17 10.71
C ASN A 194 -6.25 0.51 9.85
N PHE A 195 -5.98 -0.67 9.27
CA PHE A 195 -7.04 -1.49 8.68
C PHE A 195 -8.01 -2.00 9.76
N LEU A 196 -9.29 -2.22 9.39
CA LEU A 196 -10.35 -2.58 10.36
C LEU A 196 -10.13 -3.98 10.94
N GLU A 197 -9.89 -4.98 10.10
CA GLU A 197 -9.55 -6.35 10.53
C GLU A 197 -8.09 -6.41 10.97
N THR A 198 -7.82 -6.57 12.27
CA THR A 198 -6.47 -6.83 12.77
C THR A 198 -5.93 -8.16 12.24
N ARG A 199 -4.60 -8.36 12.32
CA ARG A 199 -4.00 -9.64 11.88
C ARG A 199 -4.48 -10.80 12.74
N ALA A 200 -4.67 -11.94 12.10
CA ALA A 200 -5.00 -13.19 12.77
C ALA A 200 -4.39 -14.37 12.01
N VAL A 201 -4.17 -15.47 12.70
CA VAL A 201 -3.78 -16.76 12.11
C VAL A 201 -4.44 -17.91 12.88
N VAL A 202 -4.91 -18.90 12.13
CA VAL A 202 -5.22 -20.22 12.64
C VAL A 202 -4.26 -21.20 11.99
N ALA A 203 -3.43 -21.86 12.79
CA ALA A 203 -2.43 -22.82 12.33
C ALA A 203 -2.86 -24.24 12.73
N GLU A 204 -2.83 -25.16 11.78
CA GLU A 204 -3.13 -26.58 11.93
C GLU A 204 -1.96 -27.41 11.43
N TYR A 205 -1.76 -28.57 12.03
CA TYR A 205 -0.73 -29.52 11.62
C TYR A 205 -1.28 -30.95 11.56
N ASP A 206 -1.14 -31.57 10.39
CA ASP A 206 -1.47 -32.97 10.14
C ASP A 206 -0.19 -33.81 10.29
N ALA A 207 -0.07 -34.50 11.42
CA ALA A 207 1.11 -35.32 11.73
C ALA A 207 1.26 -36.53 10.80
N ALA A 208 0.16 -37.06 10.23
CA ALA A 208 0.22 -38.22 9.33
C ALA A 208 0.81 -37.86 7.97
N ARG A 209 0.69 -36.60 7.56
CA ARG A 209 1.18 -36.05 6.28
C ARG A 209 2.39 -35.15 6.41
N ASP A 210 2.82 -34.84 7.62
CA ASP A 210 3.80 -33.78 7.94
C ASP A 210 3.47 -32.47 7.22
N HIS A 211 2.22 -32.01 7.37
CA HIS A 211 1.69 -30.93 6.57
C HIS A 211 0.98 -29.86 7.42
N PHE A 212 1.30 -28.58 7.16
CA PHE A 212 0.66 -27.43 7.80
C PHE A 212 -0.49 -26.87 6.97
N THR A 213 -1.52 -26.39 7.64
CA THR A 213 -2.49 -25.45 7.06
C THR A 213 -2.55 -24.19 7.88
N LEU A 214 -2.23 -23.06 7.26
CA LEU A 214 -2.35 -21.73 7.87
C LEU A 214 -3.50 -20.96 7.22
N THR A 215 -4.51 -20.63 8.01
CA THR A 215 -5.57 -19.69 7.61
C THR A 215 -5.26 -18.34 8.21
N LEU A 216 -5.11 -17.30 7.35
CA LEU A 216 -4.72 -15.96 7.79
C LEU A 216 -5.09 -14.88 6.76
N GLY A 217 -5.35 -13.66 7.24
CA GLY A 217 -5.54 -12.50 6.37
C GLY A 217 -4.20 -12.03 5.77
N SER A 218 -4.04 -12.11 4.45
CA SER A 218 -2.81 -11.69 3.77
C SER A 218 -3.07 -10.94 2.46
N GLN A 219 -2.01 -10.31 1.95
CA GLN A 219 -1.98 -9.74 0.60
C GLN A 219 -1.29 -10.68 -0.42
N GLY A 220 -0.86 -11.88 -0.01
CA GLY A 220 -0.20 -12.82 -0.92
C GLY A 220 0.15 -14.15 -0.27
N SER A 221 -0.73 -15.13 -0.39
CA SER A 221 -0.62 -16.44 0.25
C SER A 221 0.63 -17.23 -0.17
N HIS A 222 0.98 -17.24 -1.47
CA HIS A 222 2.14 -17.98 -1.97
C HIS A 222 3.46 -17.40 -1.46
N ARG A 223 3.64 -16.08 -1.58
CA ARG A 223 4.85 -15.41 -1.09
C ARG A 223 5.04 -15.65 0.40
N LEU A 224 3.96 -15.54 1.18
CA LEU A 224 4.00 -15.74 2.61
C LEU A 224 4.36 -17.20 2.96
N ARG A 225 3.73 -18.18 2.30
CA ARG A 225 4.06 -19.61 2.42
C ARG A 225 5.56 -19.84 2.17
N ASP A 226 6.05 -19.34 1.03
CA ASP A 226 7.43 -19.59 0.59
C ASP A 226 8.46 -18.98 1.54
N ILE A 227 8.19 -17.79 2.08
CA ILE A 227 9.05 -17.15 3.09
C ILE A 227 9.02 -17.95 4.40
N LEU A 228 7.84 -18.26 4.93
CA LEU A 228 7.71 -19.03 6.17
C LEU A 228 8.37 -20.40 6.07
N CYS A 229 8.14 -21.12 4.97
CA CYS A 229 8.74 -22.44 4.77
C CYS A 229 10.26 -22.37 4.60
N ARG A 230 10.75 -21.60 3.62
CA ARG A 230 12.16 -21.65 3.21
C ARG A 230 13.07 -20.89 4.17
N GLN A 231 12.62 -19.72 4.69
CA GLN A 231 13.48 -18.84 5.47
C GLN A 231 13.32 -19.08 6.98
N VAL A 232 12.10 -19.38 7.45
CA VAL A 232 11.80 -19.43 8.89
C VAL A 232 11.76 -20.88 9.40
N LEU A 233 10.85 -21.70 8.89
CA LEU A 233 10.64 -23.07 9.36
C LEU A 233 11.63 -24.09 8.78
N LYS A 234 12.32 -23.75 7.70
CA LYS A 234 13.30 -24.59 6.97
C LYS A 234 12.69 -25.90 6.49
N ILE A 235 11.49 -25.85 5.95
CA ILE A 235 10.72 -26.96 5.39
C ILE A 235 10.39 -26.71 3.91
N PRO A 236 10.07 -27.74 3.13
CA PRO A 236 9.60 -27.58 1.76
C PRO A 236 8.27 -26.81 1.69
N PRO A 237 8.05 -25.91 0.71
CA PRO A 237 6.77 -25.19 0.54
C PRO A 237 5.56 -26.12 0.35
N GLU A 238 5.78 -27.31 -0.19
CA GLU A 238 4.77 -28.36 -0.41
C GLU A 238 4.22 -28.92 0.91
N SER A 239 4.96 -28.78 2.01
CA SER A 239 4.51 -29.15 3.36
C SER A 239 3.59 -28.13 4.01
N MET A 240 3.19 -27.06 3.26
CA MET A 240 2.31 -26.02 3.81
C MET A 240 1.28 -25.56 2.79
N ARG A 241 0.03 -25.51 3.22
CA ARG A 241 -1.07 -24.79 2.57
C ARG A 241 -1.32 -23.50 3.31
N VAL A 242 -1.40 -22.39 2.57
CA VAL A 242 -1.88 -21.10 3.12
C VAL A 242 -3.22 -20.77 2.49
N VAL A 243 -4.20 -20.45 3.34
CA VAL A 243 -5.54 -20.05 2.94
C VAL A 243 -5.79 -18.63 3.45
N THR A 244 -6.09 -17.72 2.53
CA THR A 244 -6.50 -16.35 2.86
C THR A 244 -7.97 -16.20 2.51
N PRO A 245 -8.87 -16.09 3.52
CA PRO A 245 -10.31 -15.86 3.33
C PRO A 245 -10.58 -14.39 2.93
N ASP A 246 -11.74 -13.84 3.30
CA ASP A 246 -11.98 -12.41 3.17
C ASP A 246 -11.02 -11.62 4.06
N VAL A 247 -10.58 -10.45 3.61
CA VAL A 247 -9.60 -9.63 4.31
C VAL A 247 -10.13 -8.20 4.48
N GLY A 248 -10.21 -7.74 5.71
CA GLY A 248 -10.73 -6.43 6.11
C GLY A 248 -9.70 -5.30 6.00
N GLY A 249 -9.07 -5.16 4.83
CA GLY A 249 -8.03 -4.17 4.55
C GLY A 249 -6.62 -4.72 4.77
N GLY A 250 -5.64 -4.13 4.08
CA GLY A 250 -4.23 -4.50 4.19
C GLY A 250 -3.29 -3.32 3.97
N PHE A 251 -3.52 -2.54 2.92
CA PHE A 251 -2.84 -1.30 2.55
C PHE A 251 -1.30 -1.35 2.54
N GLY A 252 -0.73 -2.55 2.35
CA GLY A 252 0.70 -2.84 2.38
C GLY A 252 1.10 -3.75 3.55
N THR A 253 0.63 -3.48 4.75
CA THR A 253 1.07 -4.14 5.98
C THR A 253 0.81 -5.65 6.01
N LYS A 254 -0.28 -6.15 5.41
CA LYS A 254 -0.56 -7.60 5.35
C LYS A 254 0.21 -8.34 4.23
N LEU A 255 1.17 -7.68 3.57
CA LEU A 255 2.06 -8.30 2.57
C LEU A 255 3.24 -9.04 3.20
N PHE A 256 3.62 -8.69 4.43
CA PHE A 256 4.84 -9.12 5.08
C PHE A 256 4.64 -10.36 5.93
N PRO A 257 5.69 -11.21 6.12
CA PRO A 257 5.69 -12.26 7.12
C PRO A 257 5.78 -11.64 8.52
N TYR A 258 5.07 -12.23 9.47
CA TYR A 258 5.11 -11.83 10.87
C TYR A 258 5.43 -13.02 11.76
N ARG A 259 6.01 -12.73 12.92
CA ARG A 259 6.47 -13.68 13.94
C ARG A 259 5.36 -14.63 14.39
N GLU A 260 4.17 -14.10 14.60
CA GLU A 260 3.01 -14.82 15.13
C GLU A 260 2.54 -15.94 14.21
N TYR A 261 2.76 -15.81 12.89
CA TYR A 261 2.42 -16.87 11.93
C TYR A 261 3.31 -18.10 12.10
N ALA A 262 4.61 -17.89 12.31
CA ALA A 262 5.56 -18.96 12.58
C ALA A 262 5.34 -19.57 13.96
N LEU A 263 5.09 -18.73 14.99
CA LEU A 263 4.83 -19.18 16.36
C LEU A 263 3.59 -20.06 16.45
N ALA A 264 2.50 -19.67 15.79
CA ALA A 264 1.28 -20.47 15.74
C ALA A 264 1.51 -21.82 15.04
N ALA A 265 2.29 -21.84 13.93
CA ALA A 265 2.64 -23.09 13.23
C ALA A 265 3.47 -24.03 14.12
N VAL A 266 4.51 -23.51 14.78
CA VAL A 266 5.36 -24.31 15.70
C VAL A 266 4.54 -24.85 16.87
N ALA A 267 3.68 -24.02 17.45
CA ALA A 267 2.81 -24.45 18.55
C ALA A 267 1.80 -25.51 18.10
N ALA A 268 1.19 -25.36 16.91
CA ALA A 268 0.25 -26.36 16.39
C ALA A 268 0.93 -27.71 16.15
N ARG A 269 2.16 -27.73 15.63
CA ARG A 269 2.95 -28.98 15.47
C ARG A 269 3.30 -29.59 16.83
N LYS A 270 3.75 -28.78 17.79
CA LYS A 270 4.13 -29.25 19.13
C LYS A 270 2.94 -29.84 19.90
N LEU A 271 1.75 -29.29 19.75
CA LEU A 271 0.56 -29.64 20.54
C LEU A 271 -0.40 -30.61 19.82
N GLY A 272 -0.22 -30.84 18.50
CA GLY A 272 -1.12 -31.65 17.69
C GLY A 272 -2.57 -31.11 17.66
N ARG A 273 -2.76 -29.83 17.91
CA ARG A 273 -4.06 -29.15 17.95
C ARG A 273 -4.00 -27.81 17.20
N PRO A 274 -5.14 -27.35 16.62
CA PRO A 274 -5.19 -26.05 16.00
C PRO A 274 -4.91 -24.92 17.00
N VAL A 275 -4.07 -23.96 16.61
CA VAL A 275 -3.70 -22.78 17.40
C VAL A 275 -4.16 -21.52 16.70
N LYS A 276 -4.95 -20.71 17.39
CA LYS A 276 -5.46 -19.41 16.93
C LYS A 276 -4.80 -18.27 17.69
N TRP A 277 -4.25 -17.33 16.95
CA TRP A 277 -3.83 -16.03 17.46
C TRP A 277 -4.57 -14.93 16.72
N VAL A 278 -5.05 -13.93 17.45
CA VAL A 278 -5.71 -12.73 16.90
C VAL A 278 -5.11 -11.53 17.59
N ALA A 279 -4.56 -10.60 16.81
CA ALA A 279 -4.08 -9.33 17.32
C ALA A 279 -5.24 -8.49 17.87
N ASP A 280 -5.09 -7.95 19.05
CA ASP A 280 -5.92 -6.83 19.46
C ASP A 280 -5.44 -5.51 18.79
N ARG A 281 -6.10 -4.39 19.08
CA ARG A 281 -5.70 -3.12 18.47
C ARG A 281 -4.37 -2.60 19.01
N ALA A 282 -4.01 -2.88 20.25
CA ALA A 282 -2.71 -2.53 20.82
C ALA A 282 -1.59 -3.35 20.17
N ASP A 283 -1.81 -4.66 19.97
CA ASP A 283 -0.88 -5.51 19.21
C ASP A 283 -0.61 -4.95 17.80
N HIS A 284 -1.63 -4.43 17.13
CA HIS A 284 -1.49 -3.81 15.82
C HIS A 284 -0.57 -2.59 15.85
N PHE A 285 -0.71 -1.71 16.83
CA PHE A 285 0.17 -0.54 16.99
C PHE A 285 1.61 -0.92 17.33
N LEU A 286 1.81 -1.99 18.11
CA LEU A 286 3.10 -2.38 18.66
C LEU A 286 3.86 -3.42 17.82
N GLY A 287 3.17 -4.19 16.99
CA GLY A 287 3.74 -5.36 16.31
C GLY A 287 3.67 -5.34 14.79
N ASP A 288 2.83 -4.50 14.19
CA ASP A 288 2.70 -4.41 12.73
C ASP A 288 3.66 -3.37 12.16
N SER A 289 4.21 -3.62 10.97
CA SER A 289 5.06 -2.63 10.30
C SER A 289 4.29 -1.32 10.08
N GLN A 290 4.94 -0.22 10.46
CA GLN A 290 4.43 1.14 10.30
C GLN A 290 4.85 1.72 8.95
N GLY A 291 4.41 2.91 8.59
CA GLY A 291 4.70 3.54 7.30
C GLY A 291 5.26 4.95 7.40
N ARG A 292 5.78 5.46 6.28
CA ARG A 292 6.36 6.81 6.14
C ARG A 292 7.64 6.99 6.98
N ASP A 293 7.72 8.07 7.78
CA ASP A 293 8.83 8.46 8.65
C ASP A 293 10.10 8.88 7.91
N ASN A 294 9.96 9.94 7.14
CA ASN A 294 11.04 10.50 6.34
C ASN A 294 11.27 11.96 6.67
N ILE A 295 12.56 12.34 6.75
CA ILE A 295 12.99 13.74 6.78
C ILE A 295 13.67 14.02 5.43
N MET A 296 13.19 15.05 4.74
CA MET A 296 13.63 15.38 3.39
C MET A 296 14.06 16.85 3.32
N VAL A 297 15.28 17.09 2.88
CA VAL A 297 15.75 18.43 2.51
C VAL A 297 15.97 18.44 1.02
N ALA A 298 15.34 19.36 0.30
CA ALA A 298 15.50 19.44 -1.13
C ALA A 298 15.56 20.86 -1.64
N SER A 299 16.41 21.09 -2.65
CA SER A 299 16.60 22.36 -3.31
C SER A 299 16.34 22.23 -4.79
N LEU A 300 15.73 23.25 -5.38
CA LEU A 300 15.47 23.38 -6.81
C LEU A 300 16.24 24.58 -7.36
N ALA A 301 17.05 24.35 -8.40
CA ALA A 301 17.72 25.39 -9.18
C ALA A 301 16.81 25.84 -10.32
N LEU A 302 16.63 27.17 -10.51
CA LEU A 302 15.69 27.74 -11.46
C LEU A 302 16.34 28.89 -12.24
N THR A 303 15.73 29.21 -13.39
CA THR A 303 15.88 30.50 -14.06
C THR A 303 14.99 31.55 -13.39
N GLY A 304 15.24 32.82 -13.61
CA GLY A 304 14.43 33.93 -13.08
C GLY A 304 12.97 33.91 -13.55
N ASP A 305 12.70 33.30 -14.71
CA ASP A 305 11.33 33.07 -15.18
C ASP A 305 10.70 31.76 -14.65
N GLY A 306 11.38 31.03 -13.75
CA GLY A 306 10.86 29.87 -13.03
C GLY A 306 10.93 28.54 -13.77
N ARG A 307 11.83 28.37 -14.77
CA ARG A 307 12.13 27.07 -15.37
C ARG A 307 13.08 26.27 -14.50
N PHE A 308 12.79 24.98 -14.31
CA PHE A 308 13.60 24.07 -13.51
C PHE A 308 14.88 23.68 -14.24
N ARG A 309 16.01 23.72 -13.53
CA ARG A 309 17.33 23.38 -14.05
C ARG A 309 17.91 22.14 -13.40
N ALA A 310 17.74 22.00 -12.08
CA ALA A 310 18.25 20.86 -11.33
C ALA A 310 17.49 20.67 -10.04
N LEU A 311 17.45 19.41 -9.55
CA LEU A 311 16.94 19.03 -8.23
C LEU A 311 18.08 18.40 -7.41
N ARG A 312 18.27 18.90 -6.19
CA ARG A 312 19.20 18.30 -5.22
C ARG A 312 18.44 17.95 -3.95
N GLY A 313 18.80 16.82 -3.30
CA GLY A 313 18.20 16.51 -2.04
C GLY A 313 18.88 15.47 -1.18
N ASP A 314 18.44 15.42 0.07
CA ASP A 314 18.88 14.49 1.11
C ASP A 314 17.63 13.93 1.79
N LEU A 315 17.51 12.61 1.78
CA LEU A 315 16.45 11.86 2.41
C LEU A 315 17.02 11.02 3.54
N ILE A 316 16.53 11.20 4.76
CA ILE A 316 16.77 10.34 5.91
C ILE A 316 15.46 9.59 6.19
N ALA A 317 15.51 8.26 6.13
CA ALA A 317 14.38 7.39 6.39
C ALA A 317 14.60 6.57 7.64
N ASP A 318 13.68 6.63 8.58
CA ASP A 318 13.67 5.76 9.75
C ASP A 318 13.25 4.34 9.33
N MET A 319 14.04 3.34 9.69
CA MET A 319 13.78 1.92 9.40
C MET A 319 13.18 1.18 10.59
N GLY A 320 13.09 1.82 11.76
CA GLY A 320 12.80 1.14 13.01
C GLY A 320 13.95 0.26 13.48
N ALA A 321 13.65 -0.69 14.36
CA ALA A 321 14.65 -1.55 15.01
C ALA A 321 15.13 -2.71 14.13
N TYR A 322 14.34 -3.11 13.16
CA TYR A 322 14.60 -4.24 12.25
C TYR A 322 14.22 -3.87 10.82
N LEU A 323 14.84 -4.53 9.85
CA LEU A 323 14.43 -4.40 8.45
C LEU A 323 13.30 -5.37 8.14
N SER A 324 12.10 -4.83 7.92
CA SER A 324 10.99 -5.58 7.35
C SER A 324 11.27 -5.93 5.88
N ALA A 325 10.41 -6.71 5.25
CA ALA A 325 10.67 -7.38 3.98
C ALA A 325 11.15 -6.47 2.85
N PHE A 326 10.59 -5.26 2.72
CA PHE A 326 10.92 -4.31 1.65
C PHE A 326 11.35 -2.94 2.18
N ALA A 327 11.59 -2.79 3.48
CA ALA A 327 11.85 -1.51 4.13
C ALA A 327 12.83 -0.60 3.39
N PRO A 328 14.03 -1.05 2.95
CA PRO A 328 14.97 -0.18 2.25
C PRO A 328 14.51 0.24 0.84
N PHE A 329 13.61 -0.54 0.21
CA PHE A 329 13.05 -0.19 -1.10
C PHE A 329 12.19 1.07 -1.04
N ILE A 330 11.50 1.30 0.07
CA ILE A 330 10.52 2.38 0.19
C ILE A 330 11.16 3.76 -0.03
N PRO A 331 12.20 4.17 0.73
CA PRO A 331 12.87 5.46 0.49
C PRO A 331 13.65 5.49 -0.84
N TYR A 332 14.28 4.38 -1.23
CA TYR A 332 15.02 4.28 -2.49
C TYR A 332 14.09 4.42 -3.70
N GLY A 333 13.02 3.63 -3.75
CA GLY A 333 12.02 3.67 -4.84
C GLY A 333 11.26 4.99 -4.87
N GLY A 334 10.99 5.59 -3.69
CA GLY A 334 10.39 6.91 -3.56
C GLY A 334 11.28 8.01 -4.12
N ALA A 335 12.56 8.03 -3.76
CA ALA A 335 13.53 9.02 -4.26
C ALA A 335 13.65 9.00 -5.80
N ALA A 336 13.49 7.83 -6.42
CA ALA A 336 13.48 7.71 -7.87
C ALA A 336 12.27 8.41 -8.54
N MET A 337 11.23 8.77 -7.80
CA MET A 337 10.05 9.48 -8.27
C MET A 337 10.05 10.99 -7.93
N TRP A 338 11.10 11.52 -7.29
CA TRP A 338 11.18 12.92 -6.89
C TRP A 338 11.02 13.94 -8.03
N PRO A 339 11.47 13.70 -9.30
CA PRO A 339 11.19 14.64 -10.37
C PRO A 339 9.69 14.84 -10.68
N GLY A 340 8.83 13.90 -10.27
CA GLY A 340 7.39 13.97 -10.47
C GLY A 340 7.02 14.08 -11.95
N VAL A 341 6.08 14.97 -12.25
CA VAL A 341 5.58 15.24 -13.60
C VAL A 341 6.36 16.34 -14.34
N TYR A 342 7.51 16.75 -13.79
CA TYR A 342 8.26 17.90 -14.25
C TYR A 342 9.49 17.53 -15.07
N ASP A 343 9.77 18.36 -16.08
CA ASP A 343 10.99 18.31 -16.88
C ASP A 343 12.14 18.92 -16.07
N ILE A 344 12.82 18.06 -15.31
CA ILE A 344 14.01 18.38 -14.52
C ILE A 344 15.20 17.67 -15.16
N PRO A 345 16.12 18.41 -15.82
CA PRO A 345 17.18 17.80 -16.62
C PRO A 345 18.16 16.95 -15.83
N VAL A 346 18.53 17.36 -14.62
CA VAL A 346 19.52 16.68 -13.77
C VAL A 346 19.10 16.69 -12.31
N CYS A 347 19.54 15.67 -11.57
CA CYS A 347 19.33 15.61 -10.13
C CYS A 347 20.52 14.94 -9.40
N ASP A 348 20.63 15.23 -8.10
CA ASP A 348 21.51 14.52 -7.14
C ASP A 348 20.73 14.30 -5.86
N ILE A 349 20.34 13.07 -5.59
CA ILE A 349 19.54 12.70 -4.43
C ILE A 349 20.30 11.70 -3.57
N ARG A 350 20.60 12.06 -2.34
CA ARG A 350 21.18 11.16 -1.32
C ARG A 350 20.05 10.52 -0.53
N VAL A 351 20.11 9.21 -0.35
CA VAL A 351 19.15 8.43 0.43
C VAL A 351 19.86 7.67 1.52
N ARG A 352 19.42 7.84 2.76
CA ARG A 352 19.97 7.17 3.95
C ARG A 352 18.88 6.46 4.72
N GLY A 353 19.06 5.16 4.99
CA GLY A 353 18.23 4.40 5.93
C GLY A 353 18.89 4.35 7.30
N VAL A 354 18.14 4.50 8.37
CA VAL A 354 18.64 4.64 9.75
C VAL A 354 17.87 3.75 10.71
N PHE A 355 18.58 2.99 11.55
CA PHE A 355 17.94 2.26 12.64
C PHE A 355 17.59 3.16 13.80
N THR A 356 16.40 2.91 14.39
CA THR A 356 15.95 3.49 15.65
C THR A 356 15.31 2.42 16.54
N ASN A 357 15.15 2.69 17.83
CA ASN A 357 14.47 1.77 18.75
C ASN A 357 12.94 1.93 18.69
N THR A 358 12.39 1.81 17.48
CA THR A 358 10.95 1.92 17.19
C THR A 358 10.47 0.71 16.39
N VAL A 359 9.15 0.54 16.26
CA VAL A 359 8.55 -0.49 15.40
C VAL A 359 9.10 -0.41 13.97
N PRO A 360 9.39 -1.52 13.28
CA PRO A 360 9.87 -1.51 11.89
C PRO A 360 8.95 -0.75 10.94
N VAL A 361 9.54 -0.07 9.96
CA VAL A 361 8.83 0.62 8.88
C VAL A 361 8.89 -0.20 7.60
N ASP A 362 7.79 -0.23 6.83
CA ASP A 362 7.74 -0.83 5.49
C ASP A 362 6.64 -0.17 4.65
N ALA A 363 6.21 -0.79 3.57
CA ALA A 363 5.24 -0.25 2.65
C ALA A 363 3.89 0.05 3.33
N TYR A 364 3.49 1.31 3.26
CA TYR A 364 2.14 1.79 3.46
C TYR A 364 1.66 2.42 2.16
N ARG A 365 0.38 2.27 1.81
CA ARG A 365 -0.27 2.64 0.54
C ARG A 365 0.44 3.80 -0.18
N GLY A 366 1.02 3.51 -1.34
CA GLY A 366 1.86 4.43 -2.11
C GLY A 366 3.37 4.20 -1.97
N ALA A 367 3.87 3.71 -0.80
CA ALA A 367 5.23 3.18 -0.61
C ALA A 367 6.36 4.04 -1.24
N GLY A 368 6.59 5.23 -0.69
CA GLY A 368 7.63 6.19 -1.14
C GLY A 368 7.14 7.18 -2.20
N ARG A 369 6.09 6.89 -2.99
CA ARG A 369 5.53 7.82 -3.98
C ARG A 369 4.72 8.97 -3.37
N PRO A 370 3.91 8.79 -2.30
CA PRO A 370 3.30 9.92 -1.58
C PRO A 370 4.32 10.89 -1.00
N GLU A 371 5.43 10.35 -0.46
CA GLU A 371 6.54 11.13 0.08
C GLU A 371 7.22 11.95 -1.03
N ALA A 372 7.45 11.33 -2.19
CA ALA A 372 8.01 11.99 -3.38
C ALA A 372 7.10 13.11 -3.91
N ALA A 373 5.80 12.83 -4.07
CA ALA A 373 4.83 13.81 -4.52
C ALA A 373 4.70 14.97 -3.53
N TYR A 374 4.68 14.66 -2.21
CA TYR A 374 4.68 15.70 -1.18
C TYR A 374 5.90 16.61 -1.28
N LEU A 375 7.08 16.03 -1.44
CA LEU A 375 8.31 16.81 -1.58
C LEU A 375 8.26 17.75 -2.78
N ILE A 376 8.06 17.21 -3.98
CA ILE A 376 8.18 18.01 -5.21
C ILE A 376 7.08 19.06 -5.29
N GLU A 377 5.86 18.75 -4.91
CA GLU A 377 4.73 19.67 -4.97
C GLU A 377 4.84 20.80 -3.93
N ARG A 378 5.43 20.54 -2.76
CA ARG A 378 5.76 21.57 -1.78
C ARG A 378 6.90 22.47 -2.26
N LEU A 379 7.92 21.88 -2.87
CA LEU A 379 9.10 22.60 -3.40
C LEU A 379 8.70 23.51 -4.56
N VAL A 380 7.87 23.01 -5.48
CA VAL A 380 7.31 23.81 -6.61
C VAL A 380 6.42 24.94 -6.10
N ASP A 381 5.62 24.70 -5.07
CA ASP A 381 4.75 25.70 -4.46
C ASP A 381 5.56 26.80 -3.72
N ALA A 382 6.66 26.42 -3.06
CA ALA A 382 7.60 27.36 -2.46
C ALA A 382 8.33 28.20 -3.54
N ALA A 383 8.70 27.58 -4.67
CA ALA A 383 9.28 28.30 -5.79
C ALA A 383 8.30 29.31 -6.40
N ALA A 384 7.05 28.94 -6.57
CA ALA A 384 5.99 29.83 -7.04
C ALA A 384 5.88 31.08 -6.18
N ARG A 385 5.88 30.92 -4.85
CA ARG A 385 5.83 32.04 -3.90
C ARG A 385 7.08 32.90 -3.95
N LYS A 386 8.25 32.28 -4.00
CA LYS A 386 9.52 33.05 -4.06
C LYS A 386 9.60 33.93 -5.29
N LEU A 387 9.14 33.44 -6.42
CA LEU A 387 9.21 34.14 -7.72
C LEU A 387 7.97 35.01 -8.01
N ASP A 388 6.99 35.04 -7.11
CA ASP A 388 5.69 35.68 -7.31
C ASP A 388 4.98 35.21 -8.61
N ILE A 389 5.10 33.92 -8.92
CA ILE A 389 4.46 33.26 -10.05
C ILE A 389 3.25 32.45 -9.51
N ALA A 390 2.12 32.52 -10.21
CA ALA A 390 0.96 31.70 -9.81
C ALA A 390 1.29 30.20 -9.82
N PRO A 391 0.80 29.43 -8.83
CA PRO A 391 1.20 28.02 -8.65
C PRO A 391 0.84 27.10 -9.81
N ASP A 392 -0.21 27.40 -10.55
CA ASP A 392 -0.56 26.65 -11.78
C ASP A 392 0.31 27.08 -12.97
N VAL A 393 0.75 28.32 -13.03
CA VAL A 393 1.61 28.85 -14.12
C VAL A 393 3.01 28.23 -14.05
N ILE A 394 3.65 28.18 -12.88
CA ILE A 394 4.98 27.57 -12.75
C ILE A 394 4.94 26.06 -13.08
N ARG A 395 3.87 25.36 -12.72
CA ARG A 395 3.67 23.94 -13.06
C ARG A 395 3.53 23.74 -14.57
N ARG A 396 2.65 24.51 -15.23
CA ARG A 396 2.47 24.44 -16.70
C ARG A 396 3.75 24.71 -17.47
N ARG A 397 4.60 25.62 -16.97
CA ARG A 397 5.89 25.97 -17.57
C ARG A 397 6.88 24.83 -17.56
N ASN A 398 6.76 23.93 -16.56
CA ASN A 398 7.73 22.87 -16.30
C ASN A 398 7.19 21.45 -16.49
N PHE A 399 5.95 21.27 -16.91
CA PHE A 399 5.44 19.93 -17.22
C PHE A 399 6.22 19.28 -18.35
N ILE A 400 6.49 17.98 -18.20
CA ILE A 400 6.87 17.12 -19.29
C ILE A 400 5.77 17.19 -20.35
N SER A 401 6.14 17.54 -21.59
CA SER A 401 5.18 17.61 -22.71
C SER A 401 4.68 16.22 -23.09
N SER A 402 3.38 16.10 -23.40
CA SER A 402 2.82 14.86 -23.95
C SER A 402 3.52 14.38 -25.24
N ASN A 403 4.10 15.32 -26.01
CA ASN A 403 4.85 15.01 -27.23
C ASN A 403 6.27 14.48 -26.95
N ALA A 404 6.75 14.57 -25.70
CA ALA A 404 8.05 14.05 -25.30
C ALA A 404 7.98 12.58 -24.83
N MET A 405 6.79 12.00 -24.79
CA MET A 405 6.61 10.60 -24.37
C MET A 405 7.07 9.62 -25.48
N PRO A 406 7.76 8.52 -25.11
CA PRO A 406 8.19 8.14 -23.77
C PRO A 406 9.32 9.02 -23.24
N TYR A 407 9.20 9.49 -21.98
CA TYR A 407 10.14 10.43 -21.36
C TYR A 407 11.01 9.75 -20.30
N ARG A 408 12.32 9.90 -20.38
CA ARG A 408 13.27 9.41 -19.38
C ARG A 408 13.59 10.52 -18.38
N THR A 409 13.26 10.30 -17.11
CA THR A 409 13.56 11.23 -16.01
C THR A 409 15.06 11.22 -15.66
N ALA A 410 15.52 12.26 -14.95
CA ALA A 410 16.90 12.34 -14.43
C ALA A 410 17.26 11.20 -13.45
N THR A 411 16.27 10.52 -12.86
CA THR A 411 16.44 9.33 -12.01
C THR A 411 16.34 8.01 -12.78
N GLY A 412 16.19 8.05 -14.12
CA GLY A 412 16.16 6.88 -14.99
C GLY A 412 14.81 6.20 -15.19
N LYS A 413 13.72 6.73 -14.62
CA LYS A 413 12.37 6.22 -14.91
C LYS A 413 11.95 6.60 -16.33
N VAL A 414 11.16 5.74 -16.99
CA VAL A 414 10.65 5.99 -18.34
C VAL A 414 9.13 6.03 -18.31
N TYR A 415 8.57 7.23 -18.39
CA TYR A 415 7.11 7.42 -18.46
C TYR A 415 6.65 7.16 -19.89
N ASP A 416 5.65 6.27 -20.02
CA ASP A 416 5.13 5.84 -21.33
C ASP A 416 4.13 6.84 -21.92
N SER A 417 3.37 7.52 -21.07
CA SER A 417 2.27 8.39 -21.47
C SER A 417 1.92 9.40 -20.37
N GLY A 418 1.26 10.50 -20.72
CA GLY A 418 0.75 11.51 -19.77
C GLY A 418 0.26 12.77 -20.48
N ALA A 419 -0.74 13.44 -19.87
CA ALA A 419 -1.34 14.68 -20.36
C ALA A 419 -1.50 15.70 -19.22
N PHE A 420 -0.42 15.96 -18.48
CA PHE A 420 -0.41 16.68 -17.20
C PHE A 420 -1.07 18.06 -17.24
N ALA A 421 -0.77 18.86 -18.30
CA ALA A 421 -1.38 20.18 -18.47
C ALA A 421 -2.90 20.12 -18.70
N ALA A 422 -3.38 19.06 -19.35
CA ALA A 422 -4.81 18.87 -19.60
C ALA A 422 -5.57 18.41 -18.35
N HIS A 423 -4.95 17.57 -17.50
CA HIS A 423 -5.49 17.18 -16.21
C HIS A 423 -5.65 18.41 -15.29
N LEU A 424 -4.59 19.23 -15.18
CA LEU A 424 -4.65 20.46 -14.39
C LEU A 424 -5.75 21.43 -14.90
N ALA A 425 -5.85 21.62 -16.22
CA ALA A 425 -6.88 22.51 -16.78
C ALA A 425 -8.29 22.02 -16.40
N ARG A 426 -8.55 20.72 -16.53
CA ARG A 426 -9.86 20.15 -16.22
C ARG A 426 -10.18 20.19 -14.72
N ALA A 427 -9.24 19.88 -13.86
CA ALA A 427 -9.41 19.98 -12.41
C ALA A 427 -9.72 21.43 -11.96
N GLN A 428 -9.06 22.42 -12.59
CA GLN A 428 -9.33 23.84 -12.36
C GLN A 428 -10.75 24.26 -12.79
N GLU A 429 -11.25 23.72 -13.90
CA GLU A 429 -12.65 23.94 -14.31
C GLU A 429 -13.61 23.34 -13.29
N MET A 430 -13.40 22.09 -12.86
CA MET A 430 -14.29 21.38 -11.95
C MET A 430 -14.43 22.08 -10.60
N ILE A 431 -13.35 22.64 -10.04
CA ILE A 431 -13.37 23.33 -8.74
C ILE A 431 -13.73 24.80 -8.85
N GLY A 432 -13.92 25.34 -10.05
CA GLY A 432 -14.14 26.77 -10.24
C GLY A 432 -12.95 27.62 -9.76
N TRP A 433 -11.75 27.30 -10.25
CA TRP A 433 -10.49 27.94 -9.86
C TRP A 433 -10.52 29.46 -9.96
N LYS A 434 -11.11 30.00 -11.03
CA LYS A 434 -11.19 31.46 -11.27
C LYS A 434 -12.05 32.20 -10.25
N GLU A 435 -13.04 31.51 -9.69
CA GLU A 435 -13.99 32.08 -8.69
C GLU A 435 -13.44 32.00 -7.25
N PHE A 436 -12.32 31.32 -7.03
CA PHE A 436 -11.72 31.17 -5.70
C PHE A 436 -11.49 32.50 -4.98
N PRO A 437 -10.99 33.59 -5.60
CA PRO A 437 -10.80 34.87 -4.89
C PRO A 437 -12.10 35.47 -4.31
N LYS A 438 -13.26 35.21 -4.93
CA LYS A 438 -14.57 35.60 -4.41
C LYS A 438 -14.94 34.79 -3.17
N ARG A 439 -14.71 33.47 -3.23
CA ARG A 439 -14.96 32.56 -2.10
C ARG A 439 -14.06 32.88 -0.91
N ALA A 440 -12.78 33.15 -1.12
CA ALA A 440 -11.81 33.52 -0.08
C ALA A 440 -12.22 34.83 0.61
N ARG A 441 -12.69 35.86 -0.14
CA ARG A 441 -13.20 37.10 0.44
C ARG A 441 -14.46 36.86 1.27
N ALA A 442 -15.34 35.96 0.86
CA ALA A 442 -16.54 35.61 1.63
C ALA A 442 -16.19 34.91 2.94
N ALA A 443 -15.26 33.97 2.93
CA ALA A 443 -14.75 33.32 4.14
C ALA A 443 -14.12 34.31 5.12
N LYS A 444 -13.31 35.25 4.63
CA LYS A 444 -12.69 36.28 5.45
C LYS A 444 -13.74 37.20 6.15
N LYS A 445 -14.83 37.52 5.47
CA LYS A 445 -15.95 38.27 6.10
C LYS A 445 -16.65 37.47 7.21
N ALA A 446 -16.59 36.14 7.15
CA ALA A 446 -17.10 35.26 8.19
C ALA A 446 -16.08 34.92 9.29
N GLY A 447 -14.90 35.58 9.29
CA GLY A 447 -13.84 35.35 10.28
C GLY A 447 -12.97 34.12 10.03
N LEU A 448 -13.11 33.47 8.86
CA LEU A 448 -12.35 32.31 8.46
C LEU A 448 -11.26 32.68 7.44
N ILE A 449 -10.18 31.90 7.38
CA ILE A 449 -9.20 32.00 6.30
C ILE A 449 -9.39 30.81 5.34
N ARG A 450 -9.32 31.09 4.03
CA ARG A 450 -9.57 30.09 3.00
C ARG A 450 -8.39 29.99 2.05
N GLY A 451 -7.98 28.76 1.76
CA GLY A 451 -6.87 28.45 0.86
C GLY A 451 -7.24 27.41 -0.17
N ILE A 452 -6.51 27.44 -1.28
CA ILE A 452 -6.64 26.48 -2.36
C ILE A 452 -5.25 25.94 -2.72
N GLY A 453 -5.14 24.62 -2.76
CA GLY A 453 -3.88 23.94 -3.06
C GLY A 453 -4.06 22.90 -4.16
N LEU A 454 -3.05 22.77 -4.96
CA LEU A 454 -3.04 21.80 -6.05
C LEU A 454 -1.82 20.88 -5.98
N SER A 455 -1.95 19.70 -6.56
CA SER A 455 -0.91 18.70 -6.73
C SER A 455 -1.06 18.02 -8.07
N CYS A 456 0.03 17.93 -8.82
CA CYS A 456 0.13 17.15 -10.04
C CYS A 456 1.09 16.00 -9.78
N TYR A 457 0.62 14.77 -9.91
CA TYR A 457 1.39 13.60 -9.50
C TYR A 457 1.53 12.56 -10.61
N VAL A 458 2.50 11.69 -10.47
CA VAL A 458 2.69 10.45 -11.23
C VAL A 458 3.11 9.34 -10.27
N GLU A 459 2.61 8.14 -10.52
CA GLU A 459 2.98 6.92 -9.81
C GLU A 459 3.65 5.94 -10.76
N VAL A 460 4.55 5.09 -10.24
CA VAL A 460 5.01 3.88 -10.91
C VAL A 460 4.34 2.66 -10.27
N CYS A 461 3.70 1.81 -11.06
CA CYS A 461 3.04 0.59 -10.59
C CYS A 461 3.08 -0.54 -11.63
N GLY A 462 2.54 -1.70 -11.28
CA GLY A 462 2.45 -2.83 -12.21
C GLY A 462 3.79 -3.50 -12.55
N ALA A 463 4.77 -3.52 -11.61
CA ALA A 463 6.10 -4.11 -11.83
C ALA A 463 6.53 -5.10 -10.74
N MET A 464 5.59 -5.82 -10.12
CA MET A 464 5.87 -6.73 -9.00
C MET A 464 6.23 -8.17 -9.39
N GLY A 465 6.46 -8.46 -10.64
CA GLY A 465 6.76 -9.81 -11.15
C GLY A 465 5.55 -10.44 -11.85
N PRO A 466 5.64 -11.71 -12.28
CA PRO A 466 4.61 -12.34 -13.09
C PRO A 466 3.38 -12.74 -12.28
N GLU A 467 2.23 -12.75 -12.94
CA GLU A 467 1.03 -13.38 -12.42
C GLU A 467 0.53 -14.46 -13.40
N THR A 468 -0.09 -15.50 -12.87
CA THR A 468 -0.68 -16.59 -13.66
C THR A 468 -2.18 -16.65 -13.34
N ALA A 469 -3.02 -16.67 -14.37
CA ALA A 469 -4.44 -16.94 -14.24
C ALA A 469 -4.81 -18.23 -14.96
N THR A 470 -5.66 -19.04 -14.36
CA THR A 470 -6.31 -20.18 -14.99
C THR A 470 -7.80 -19.91 -15.07
N LEU A 471 -8.37 -20.01 -16.27
CA LEU A 471 -9.82 -19.96 -16.48
C LEU A 471 -10.30 -21.37 -16.85
N ARG A 472 -11.38 -21.81 -16.22
CA ARG A 472 -11.99 -23.12 -16.44
C ARG A 472 -13.49 -22.98 -16.70
N LEU A 473 -14.00 -23.73 -17.68
CA LEU A 473 -15.42 -23.96 -17.86
C LEU A 473 -15.86 -25.10 -16.96
N ASP A 474 -16.80 -24.84 -16.07
CA ASP A 474 -17.34 -25.82 -15.13
C ASP A 474 -18.47 -26.65 -15.76
N PRO A 475 -18.78 -27.86 -15.25
CA PRO A 475 -19.82 -28.73 -15.82
C PRO A 475 -21.24 -28.15 -15.83
N ASP A 476 -21.50 -27.13 -15.01
CA ASP A 476 -22.79 -26.39 -14.97
C ASP A 476 -22.86 -25.23 -15.96
N GLY A 477 -21.80 -25.04 -16.77
CA GLY A 477 -21.64 -23.94 -17.71
C GLY A 477 -21.23 -22.62 -17.08
N GLY A 478 -20.89 -22.61 -15.78
CA GLY A 478 -20.24 -21.51 -15.09
C GLY A 478 -18.75 -21.46 -15.42
N LEU A 479 -18.11 -20.37 -15.06
CA LEU A 479 -16.69 -20.14 -15.30
C LEU A 479 -15.97 -19.92 -13.97
N THR A 480 -14.79 -20.55 -13.80
CA THR A 480 -13.95 -20.36 -12.61
C THR A 480 -12.61 -19.77 -13.00
N VAL A 481 -12.30 -18.61 -12.45
CA VAL A 481 -10.97 -17.97 -12.50
C VAL A 481 -10.19 -18.35 -11.24
N LEU A 482 -8.99 -18.92 -11.41
CA LEU A 482 -8.03 -19.15 -10.34
C LEU A 482 -6.86 -18.18 -10.55
N ILE A 483 -6.58 -17.34 -9.54
CA ILE A 483 -5.52 -16.32 -9.66
C ILE A 483 -4.87 -16.03 -8.31
N GLY A 484 -3.54 -15.86 -8.32
CA GLY A 484 -2.75 -15.63 -7.12
C GLY A 484 -2.80 -14.20 -6.57
N SER A 485 -3.27 -13.24 -7.36
CA SER A 485 -3.54 -11.86 -6.89
C SER A 485 -4.63 -11.87 -5.82
N GLN A 486 -4.36 -11.33 -4.62
CA GLN A 486 -5.22 -11.45 -3.45
C GLN A 486 -6.10 -10.21 -3.25
N SER A 487 -7.41 -10.41 -3.04
CA SER A 487 -8.32 -9.33 -2.65
C SER A 487 -8.21 -9.01 -1.15
N THR A 488 -8.21 -7.72 -0.83
CA THR A 488 -8.29 -7.20 0.55
C THR A 488 -9.41 -6.16 0.70
N GLY A 489 -10.44 -6.26 -0.16
CA GLY A 489 -11.61 -5.38 -0.18
C GLY A 489 -11.77 -4.50 -1.42
N GLN A 490 -10.79 -4.50 -2.36
CA GLN A 490 -10.78 -3.63 -3.54
C GLN A 490 -11.64 -4.12 -4.72
N GLY A 491 -12.39 -5.22 -4.56
CA GLY A 491 -13.35 -5.67 -5.57
C GLY A 491 -12.74 -6.50 -6.72
N HIS A 492 -11.69 -7.27 -6.46
CA HIS A 492 -11.03 -8.08 -7.49
C HIS A 492 -11.96 -9.12 -8.12
N ARG A 493 -12.86 -9.75 -7.33
CA ARG A 493 -13.80 -10.75 -7.86
C ARG A 493 -14.66 -10.13 -8.95
N THR A 494 -15.20 -8.93 -8.70
CA THR A 494 -16.00 -8.19 -9.69
C THR A 494 -15.17 -7.80 -10.92
N ALA A 495 -13.97 -7.23 -10.71
CA ALA A 495 -13.12 -6.74 -11.79
C ALA A 495 -12.69 -7.88 -12.74
N TYR A 496 -12.24 -9.02 -12.19
CA TYR A 496 -11.85 -10.18 -13.01
C TYR A 496 -13.06 -10.84 -13.68
N ALA A 497 -14.20 -10.90 -12.99
CA ALA A 497 -15.43 -11.40 -13.61
C ALA A 497 -15.85 -10.55 -14.82
N GLN A 498 -15.72 -9.21 -14.75
CA GLN A 498 -16.02 -8.33 -15.89
C GLN A 498 -15.17 -8.62 -17.13
N LEU A 499 -13.87 -8.89 -16.96
CA LEU A 499 -12.99 -9.25 -18.09
C LEU A 499 -13.45 -10.53 -18.79
N VAL A 500 -13.89 -11.52 -18.01
CA VAL A 500 -14.42 -12.79 -18.56
C VAL A 500 -15.81 -12.57 -19.19
N SER A 501 -16.65 -11.81 -18.49
CA SER A 501 -18.02 -11.50 -18.93
C SER A 501 -18.08 -10.75 -20.26
N GLU A 502 -17.13 -9.82 -20.47
CA GLU A 502 -16.97 -9.09 -21.73
C GLU A 502 -16.84 -10.02 -22.93
N GLN A 503 -15.95 -10.99 -22.83
CA GLN A 503 -15.60 -11.86 -23.95
C GLN A 503 -16.60 -13.00 -24.15
N PHE A 504 -17.20 -13.51 -23.08
CA PHE A 504 -18.10 -14.68 -23.16
C PHE A 504 -19.59 -14.32 -23.14
N GLY A 505 -19.92 -13.05 -22.97
CA GLY A 505 -21.30 -12.58 -22.93
C GLY A 505 -22.11 -13.17 -21.76
N VAL A 506 -21.45 -13.53 -20.65
CA VAL A 506 -22.11 -14.08 -19.45
C VAL A 506 -22.18 -13.03 -18.35
N ALA A 507 -23.21 -13.12 -17.50
CA ALA A 507 -23.31 -12.24 -16.35
C ALA A 507 -22.18 -12.48 -15.34
N PRO A 508 -21.65 -11.45 -14.65
CA PRO A 508 -20.55 -11.59 -13.70
C PRO A 508 -20.80 -12.64 -12.59
N GLU A 509 -22.04 -12.85 -12.21
CA GLU A 509 -22.46 -13.85 -11.21
C GLU A 509 -22.24 -15.31 -11.67
N ARG A 510 -22.07 -15.53 -12.98
CA ARG A 510 -21.69 -16.82 -13.57
C ARG A 510 -20.19 -17.07 -13.54
N VAL A 511 -19.39 -16.09 -13.11
CA VAL A 511 -17.93 -16.17 -13.03
C VAL A 511 -17.50 -16.21 -11.58
N ARG A 512 -17.04 -17.37 -11.14
CA ARG A 512 -16.48 -17.54 -9.79
C ARG A 512 -14.98 -17.21 -9.80
N VAL A 513 -14.53 -16.32 -8.94
CA VAL A 513 -13.11 -15.99 -8.79
C VAL A 513 -12.59 -16.57 -7.48
N ILE A 514 -11.58 -17.44 -7.57
CA ILE A 514 -10.91 -18.08 -6.44
C ILE A 514 -9.53 -17.47 -6.29
N GLN A 515 -9.26 -16.99 -5.07
CA GLN A 515 -8.01 -16.36 -4.66
C GLN A 515 -7.58 -16.92 -3.29
N GLY A 516 -6.31 -16.75 -2.92
CA GLY A 516 -5.84 -16.94 -1.55
C GLY A 516 -5.60 -18.38 -1.10
N ASP A 517 -5.69 -19.39 -1.96
CA ASP A 517 -5.50 -20.78 -1.57
C ASP A 517 -4.36 -21.43 -2.37
N THR A 518 -3.25 -21.70 -1.70
CA THR A 518 -2.04 -22.24 -2.33
C THR A 518 -2.16 -23.72 -2.76
N ALA A 519 -3.23 -24.42 -2.38
CA ALA A 519 -3.51 -25.77 -2.86
C ALA A 519 -4.32 -25.76 -4.16
N LEU A 520 -5.10 -24.72 -4.41
CA LEU A 520 -5.94 -24.58 -5.61
C LEU A 520 -5.26 -23.77 -6.71
N ILE A 521 -4.39 -22.85 -6.34
CA ILE A 521 -3.72 -21.91 -7.24
C ILE A 521 -2.24 -22.25 -7.29
N ALA A 522 -1.70 -22.42 -8.48
CA ALA A 522 -0.33 -22.90 -8.66
C ALA A 522 0.74 -21.90 -8.23
N SER A 523 0.51 -20.61 -8.47
CA SER A 523 1.47 -19.53 -8.14
C SER A 523 0.76 -18.18 -8.03
N GLY A 524 1.42 -17.20 -7.40
CA GLY A 524 0.92 -15.84 -7.34
C GLY A 524 1.82 -14.92 -6.55
N MET A 525 1.88 -13.65 -6.97
CA MET A 525 2.65 -12.60 -6.29
C MET A 525 1.84 -11.86 -5.21
N GLY A 526 0.53 -12.09 -5.17
CA GLY A 526 -0.37 -11.37 -4.28
C GLY A 526 -0.76 -9.99 -4.82
N THR A 527 -1.14 -9.07 -3.93
CA THR A 527 -1.52 -7.70 -4.27
C THR A 527 -0.61 -6.69 -3.58
N GLY A 528 -0.01 -5.79 -4.37
CA GLY A 528 0.87 -4.73 -3.91
C GLY A 528 1.33 -3.89 -5.09
N GLY A 529 1.79 -2.63 -4.86
CA GLY A 529 2.28 -1.74 -5.93
C GLY A 529 1.29 -1.55 -7.07
N SER A 530 -0.01 -1.53 -6.77
CA SER A 530 -1.13 -1.33 -7.72
C SER A 530 -1.10 -2.28 -8.94
N SER A 531 -0.64 -3.54 -8.74
CA SER A 531 -0.33 -4.50 -9.82
C SER A 531 -1.50 -5.39 -10.24
N SER A 532 -2.55 -5.51 -9.44
CA SER A 532 -3.58 -6.56 -9.61
C SER A 532 -4.27 -6.52 -10.97
N ILE A 533 -4.68 -5.36 -11.47
CA ILE A 533 -5.27 -5.22 -12.80
C ILE A 533 -4.21 -5.14 -13.90
N PRO A 534 -3.15 -4.33 -13.78
CA PRO A 534 -2.12 -4.27 -14.82
C PRO A 534 -1.41 -5.60 -15.11
N ILE A 535 -1.29 -6.48 -14.14
CA ILE A 535 -0.63 -7.79 -14.33
C ILE A 535 -1.67 -8.91 -14.32
N GLY A 536 -2.41 -9.06 -13.20
CA GLY A 536 -3.39 -10.13 -13.05
C GLY A 536 -4.54 -10.04 -14.05
N GLY A 537 -5.04 -8.81 -14.33
CA GLY A 537 -6.08 -8.59 -15.34
C GLY A 537 -5.65 -9.01 -16.74
N VAL A 538 -4.39 -8.74 -17.12
CA VAL A 538 -3.83 -9.20 -18.42
C VAL A 538 -3.78 -10.73 -18.48
N SER A 539 -3.35 -11.40 -17.40
CA SER A 539 -3.33 -12.87 -17.34
C SER A 539 -4.74 -13.46 -17.47
N VAL A 540 -5.74 -12.86 -16.79
CA VAL A 540 -7.15 -13.27 -16.92
C VAL A 540 -7.66 -13.07 -18.34
N ALA A 541 -7.42 -11.91 -18.94
CA ALA A 541 -7.87 -11.62 -20.31
C ALA A 541 -7.25 -12.60 -21.34
N ARG A 542 -5.95 -12.90 -21.20
CA ARG A 542 -5.26 -13.91 -22.05
C ARG A 542 -5.84 -15.30 -21.85
N ALA A 543 -6.03 -15.73 -20.59
CA ALA A 543 -6.63 -17.04 -20.31
C ALA A 543 -8.06 -17.13 -20.84
N THR A 544 -8.82 -16.04 -20.81
CA THR A 544 -10.16 -15.96 -21.39
C THR A 544 -10.13 -16.12 -22.90
N HIS A 545 -9.22 -15.44 -23.57
CA HIS A 545 -9.05 -15.57 -25.01
C HIS A 545 -8.65 -16.99 -25.40
N THR A 546 -7.60 -17.55 -24.75
CA THR A 546 -7.12 -18.91 -25.04
C THR A 546 -8.19 -19.96 -24.79
N LEU A 547 -8.97 -19.84 -23.69
CA LEU A 547 -10.08 -20.75 -23.46
C LEU A 547 -11.16 -20.59 -24.54
N GLY A 548 -11.49 -19.36 -24.91
CA GLY A 548 -12.47 -19.08 -25.97
C GLY A 548 -12.15 -19.81 -27.29
N GLU A 549 -10.88 -19.72 -27.73
CA GLU A 549 -10.46 -20.43 -28.95
C GLU A 549 -10.54 -21.96 -28.79
N ARG A 550 -10.14 -22.52 -27.64
CA ARG A 550 -10.29 -23.96 -27.37
C ARG A 550 -11.74 -24.42 -27.36
N LEU A 551 -12.67 -23.60 -26.82
CA LEU A 551 -14.09 -23.92 -26.82
C LEU A 551 -14.68 -23.90 -28.25
N LYS A 552 -14.24 -22.96 -29.11
CA LYS A 552 -14.61 -22.97 -30.54
C LYS A 552 -14.14 -24.24 -31.23
N GLU A 553 -12.90 -24.64 -31.04
CA GLU A 553 -12.37 -25.90 -31.58
C GLU A 553 -13.18 -27.13 -31.13
N LEU A 554 -13.56 -27.20 -29.85
CA LEU A 554 -14.39 -28.28 -29.31
C LEU A 554 -15.82 -28.30 -29.90
N ALA A 555 -16.31 -27.12 -30.33
CA ALA A 555 -17.66 -27.00 -30.89
C ALA A 555 -17.72 -27.28 -32.40
N VAL A 556 -16.62 -27.35 -33.13
CA VAL A 556 -16.55 -27.61 -34.58
C VAL A 556 -17.40 -28.84 -34.96
N ASP A 557 -17.15 -30.00 -34.32
CA ASP A 557 -17.87 -31.23 -34.59
C ASP A 557 -19.31 -31.21 -34.09
N ALA A 558 -19.61 -30.46 -33.01
CA ALA A 558 -20.94 -30.35 -32.45
C ALA A 558 -21.84 -29.45 -33.30
N LEU A 559 -21.25 -28.46 -33.94
CA LEU A 559 -21.97 -27.47 -34.75
C LEU A 559 -21.83 -27.72 -36.27
N GLU A 560 -21.05 -28.73 -36.67
CA GLU A 560 -20.72 -29.01 -38.08
C GLU A 560 -20.37 -27.73 -38.85
N ALA A 561 -19.47 -26.91 -38.30
CA ALA A 561 -19.11 -25.59 -38.82
C ALA A 561 -17.60 -25.33 -38.72
N GLY A 562 -17.06 -24.51 -39.60
CA GLY A 562 -15.68 -24.05 -39.51
C GLY A 562 -15.45 -23.20 -38.26
N ILE A 563 -14.26 -23.29 -37.67
CA ILE A 563 -13.92 -22.52 -36.43
C ILE A 563 -14.11 -20.99 -36.61
N ALA A 564 -13.85 -20.50 -37.83
CA ALA A 564 -14.00 -19.08 -38.16
C ALA A 564 -15.45 -18.60 -38.17
N ASP A 565 -16.41 -19.53 -38.36
CA ASP A 565 -17.84 -19.26 -38.38
C ASP A 565 -18.49 -19.36 -37.00
N ILE A 566 -17.69 -19.79 -35.95
CA ILE A 566 -18.19 -19.98 -34.60
C ILE A 566 -17.91 -18.73 -33.75
N GLU A 567 -18.95 -18.14 -33.22
CA GLU A 567 -18.89 -17.01 -32.29
C GLU A 567 -19.27 -17.44 -30.88
N ILE A 568 -18.74 -16.74 -29.89
CA ILE A 568 -19.12 -16.91 -28.48
C ILE A 568 -20.08 -15.77 -28.12
N ALA A 569 -21.27 -16.11 -27.66
CA ALA A 569 -22.25 -15.14 -27.22
C ALA A 569 -23.20 -15.73 -26.16
N ALA A 570 -23.53 -14.95 -25.14
CA ALA A 570 -24.49 -15.29 -24.09
C ALA A 570 -24.26 -16.69 -23.43
N GLY A 571 -22.98 -17.08 -23.24
CA GLY A 571 -22.62 -18.38 -22.63
C GLY A 571 -22.86 -19.58 -23.54
N ALA A 572 -22.83 -19.38 -24.85
CA ALA A 572 -22.96 -20.42 -25.87
C ALA A 572 -21.98 -20.17 -27.04
N LEU A 573 -21.71 -21.24 -27.79
CA LEU A 573 -21.05 -21.17 -29.09
C LEU A 573 -22.09 -21.30 -30.16
N ARG A 574 -22.05 -20.40 -31.16
CA ARG A 574 -23.08 -20.25 -32.20
C ARG A 574 -22.40 -20.14 -33.56
N VAL A 575 -23.04 -20.74 -34.56
CA VAL A 575 -22.66 -20.49 -35.96
C VAL A 575 -23.22 -19.13 -36.40
N ALA A 576 -22.34 -18.23 -36.82
CA ALA A 576 -22.66 -16.86 -37.21
C ALA A 576 -23.80 -16.83 -38.23
N GLY A 577 -24.80 -15.97 -37.98
CA GLY A 577 -25.96 -15.81 -38.89
C GLY A 577 -26.99 -16.94 -38.87
N THR A 578 -26.87 -17.91 -37.95
CA THR A 578 -27.80 -19.05 -37.80
C THR A 578 -28.35 -19.18 -36.39
N ASP A 579 -29.30 -20.09 -36.19
CA ASP A 579 -29.83 -20.50 -34.88
C ASP A 579 -29.08 -21.69 -34.27
N ARG A 580 -28.15 -22.31 -35.02
CA ARG A 580 -27.31 -23.42 -34.50
C ARG A 580 -26.39 -22.94 -33.40
N ALA A 581 -26.58 -23.49 -32.20
CA ALA A 581 -25.79 -23.16 -31.04
C ALA A 581 -25.62 -24.36 -30.10
N ILE A 582 -24.54 -24.39 -29.33
CA ILE A 582 -24.33 -25.29 -28.21
C ILE A 582 -24.03 -24.47 -26.95
N SER A 583 -24.73 -24.75 -25.86
CA SER A 583 -24.51 -24.04 -24.60
C SER A 583 -23.18 -24.48 -23.97
N PHE A 584 -22.60 -23.64 -23.12
CA PHE A 584 -21.41 -24.01 -22.32
C PHE A 584 -21.66 -25.27 -21.48
N THR A 585 -22.89 -25.42 -20.92
CA THR A 585 -23.27 -26.59 -20.13
C THR A 585 -23.27 -27.86 -21.00
N ASP A 586 -23.86 -27.82 -22.18
CA ASP A 586 -23.94 -28.98 -23.07
C ASP A 586 -22.55 -29.36 -23.62
N LEU A 587 -21.74 -28.35 -23.97
CA LEU A 587 -20.37 -28.59 -24.43
C LEU A 587 -19.50 -29.22 -23.32
N ALA A 588 -19.58 -28.72 -22.07
CA ALA A 588 -18.81 -29.23 -20.95
C ALA A 588 -19.20 -30.67 -20.58
N ARG A 589 -20.46 -31.08 -20.81
CA ARG A 589 -20.99 -32.42 -20.49
C ARG A 589 -20.97 -33.38 -21.68
N ARG A 590 -20.57 -32.92 -22.85
CA ARG A 590 -20.57 -33.75 -24.06
C ARG A 590 -19.66 -34.97 -23.86
N PRO A 591 -20.14 -36.20 -24.14
CA PRO A 591 -19.31 -37.39 -24.07
C PRO A 591 -18.05 -37.26 -24.94
N GLY A 592 -16.90 -37.65 -24.40
CA GLY A 592 -15.60 -37.59 -25.10
C GLY A 592 -14.92 -36.23 -25.04
N THR A 593 -15.50 -35.21 -24.39
CA THR A 593 -14.83 -33.92 -24.16
C THR A 593 -13.67 -34.11 -23.20
N ASP A 594 -12.46 -33.77 -23.64
CA ASP A 594 -11.28 -33.76 -22.79
C ASP A 594 -11.35 -32.60 -21.77
N ALA A 595 -11.47 -32.95 -20.50
CA ALA A 595 -11.56 -31.96 -19.41
C ALA A 595 -10.36 -31.00 -19.39
N SER A 596 -9.17 -31.42 -19.85
CA SER A 596 -7.99 -30.55 -19.91
C SER A 596 -8.16 -29.41 -20.92
N ARG A 597 -9.00 -29.59 -21.94
CA ARG A 597 -9.31 -28.57 -22.94
C ARG A 597 -10.37 -27.58 -22.48
N LEU A 598 -11.09 -27.89 -21.39
CA LEU A 598 -12.07 -26.98 -20.75
C LEU A 598 -11.40 -25.96 -19.82
N GLN A 599 -10.08 -25.87 -19.83
CA GLN A 599 -9.34 -24.86 -19.08
C GLN A 599 -8.18 -24.29 -19.88
N ALA A 600 -7.77 -23.07 -19.54
CA ALA A 600 -6.61 -22.39 -20.09
C ALA A 600 -5.86 -21.69 -18.98
N SER A 601 -4.53 -21.77 -18.99
CA SER A 601 -3.66 -21.06 -18.05
C SER A 601 -2.73 -20.17 -18.82
N GLU A 602 -2.67 -18.90 -18.42
CA GLU A 602 -1.81 -17.89 -19.04
C GLU A 602 -1.02 -17.13 -17.99
N ARG A 603 0.23 -16.86 -18.31
CA ARG A 603 1.15 -16.10 -17.47
C ARG A 603 1.54 -14.80 -18.16
N PHE A 604 1.46 -13.70 -17.43
CA PHE A 604 1.95 -12.41 -17.89
C PHE A 604 3.08 -11.90 -16.98
N MET A 605 4.18 -11.51 -17.60
CA MET A 605 5.30 -10.80 -16.99
C MET A 605 5.39 -9.43 -17.68
N PRO A 606 5.25 -8.32 -16.94
CA PRO A 606 5.38 -7.00 -17.54
C PRO A 606 6.86 -6.69 -17.85
N ASP A 607 7.11 -6.07 -18.99
CA ASP A 607 8.45 -5.60 -19.39
C ASP A 607 8.76 -4.23 -18.75
N ALA A 608 7.74 -3.44 -18.42
CA ALA A 608 7.86 -2.12 -17.81
C ALA A 608 6.69 -1.84 -16.88
N GLY A 609 6.88 -0.84 -16.01
CA GLY A 609 5.82 -0.31 -15.16
C GLY A 609 4.77 0.49 -15.93
N THR A 610 3.62 0.70 -15.31
CA THR A 610 2.59 1.63 -15.76
C THR A 610 2.64 2.90 -14.92
N TYR A 611 2.25 4.04 -15.48
CA TYR A 611 2.38 5.35 -14.85
C TYR A 611 1.03 6.08 -14.78
N PRO A 612 0.14 5.70 -13.83
CA PRO A 612 -1.03 6.50 -13.53
C PRO A 612 -0.59 7.87 -13.02
N ASN A 613 -1.36 8.89 -13.37
CA ASN A 613 -1.03 10.27 -13.04
C ASN A 613 -2.31 11.10 -12.97
N GLY A 614 -2.21 12.30 -12.41
CA GLY A 614 -3.40 13.14 -12.29
C GLY A 614 -3.15 14.45 -11.60
N THR A 615 -4.25 15.15 -11.34
CA THR A 615 -4.27 16.41 -10.60
C THR A 615 -5.33 16.35 -9.51
N HIS A 616 -4.93 16.68 -8.30
CA HIS A 616 -5.80 16.91 -7.14
C HIS A 616 -5.80 18.39 -6.79
N ILE A 617 -6.97 18.96 -6.53
CA ILE A 617 -7.12 20.32 -6.01
C ILE A 617 -8.02 20.28 -4.79
N ALA A 618 -7.52 20.80 -3.67
CA ALA A 618 -8.25 20.91 -2.41
C ALA A 618 -8.51 22.37 -2.08
N GLU A 619 -9.67 22.67 -1.51
CA GLU A 619 -10.00 23.97 -0.93
C GLU A 619 -10.32 23.78 0.54
N VAL A 620 -9.65 24.57 1.41
CA VAL A 620 -9.81 24.46 2.86
C VAL A 620 -10.27 25.76 3.48
N GLU A 621 -11.03 25.65 4.57
CA GLU A 621 -11.31 26.75 5.50
C GLU A 621 -10.67 26.44 6.85
N ILE A 622 -10.04 27.45 7.44
CA ILE A 622 -9.39 27.39 8.74
C ILE A 622 -10.01 28.46 9.64
N ASP A 623 -10.41 28.09 10.84
CA ASP A 623 -10.73 29.01 11.90
C ASP A 623 -9.42 29.46 12.61
N PRO A 624 -8.95 30.69 12.45
CA PRO A 624 -7.68 31.13 13.02
C PRO A 624 -7.70 31.21 14.56
N ALA A 625 -8.88 31.23 15.19
CA ALA A 625 -9.01 31.27 16.64
C ALA A 625 -8.73 29.89 17.28
N THR A 626 -8.98 28.81 16.55
CA THR A 626 -8.86 27.46 17.05
C THR A 626 -7.85 26.59 16.25
N GLY A 627 -7.49 27.02 15.04
CA GLY A 627 -6.72 26.23 14.08
C GLY A 627 -7.53 25.13 13.40
N ALA A 628 -8.82 24.98 13.69
CA ALA A 628 -9.67 23.95 13.09
C ALA A 628 -9.74 24.12 11.57
N THR A 629 -9.42 23.06 10.85
CA THR A 629 -9.35 23.02 9.38
C THR A 629 -10.41 22.08 8.83
N ARG A 630 -11.15 22.53 7.83
CA ARG A 630 -12.13 21.74 7.09
C ARG A 630 -11.84 21.82 5.60
N ILE A 631 -11.85 20.67 4.92
CA ILE A 631 -11.83 20.62 3.45
C ILE A 631 -13.25 20.90 2.98
N VAL A 632 -13.43 21.97 2.21
CA VAL A 632 -14.75 22.47 1.80
C VAL A 632 -15.08 22.15 0.35
N ASP A 633 -14.07 21.89 -0.47
CA ASP A 633 -14.25 21.45 -1.85
C ASP A 633 -13.04 20.62 -2.30
N TYR A 634 -13.25 19.65 -3.21
CA TYR A 634 -12.19 18.78 -3.68
C TYR A 634 -12.45 18.29 -5.10
N ALA A 635 -11.49 18.49 -6.00
CA ALA A 635 -11.58 18.01 -7.38
C ALA A 635 -10.38 17.09 -7.71
N VAL A 636 -10.65 16.01 -8.43
CA VAL A 636 -9.67 15.03 -8.91
C VAL A 636 -9.88 14.76 -10.37
N VAL A 637 -8.81 14.84 -11.16
CA VAL A 637 -8.76 14.37 -12.55
C VAL A 637 -7.57 13.43 -12.71
N ASP A 638 -7.85 12.15 -12.92
CA ASP A 638 -6.82 11.11 -13.02
C ASP A 638 -6.80 10.43 -14.39
N ASP A 639 -5.61 10.01 -14.78
CA ASP A 639 -5.34 9.14 -15.92
C ASP A 639 -5.02 7.73 -15.41
N VAL A 640 -5.91 6.81 -15.71
CA VAL A 640 -5.82 5.39 -15.33
C VAL A 640 -5.65 4.47 -16.56
N GLY A 641 -5.34 5.07 -17.73
CA GLY A 641 -5.24 4.36 -19.00
C GLY A 641 -6.61 3.97 -19.53
N VAL A 642 -7.06 2.75 -19.28
CA VAL A 642 -8.41 2.26 -19.57
C VAL A 642 -9.13 2.02 -18.24
N THR A 643 -10.33 2.57 -18.09
CA THR A 643 -11.17 2.34 -16.91
C THR A 643 -11.94 1.04 -17.05
N LEU A 644 -11.62 0.05 -16.21
CA LEU A 644 -12.32 -1.24 -16.22
C LEU A 644 -13.71 -1.14 -15.60
N ASN A 645 -13.79 -0.61 -14.38
CA ASN A 645 -15.03 -0.42 -13.63
C ASN A 645 -15.01 0.94 -12.91
N PRO A 646 -15.79 1.92 -13.37
CA PRO A 646 -15.83 3.27 -12.80
C PRO A 646 -16.20 3.29 -11.31
N LEU A 647 -17.11 2.40 -10.86
CA LEU A 647 -17.55 2.35 -9.47
C LEU A 647 -16.41 1.92 -8.53
N LEU A 648 -15.71 0.84 -8.89
CA LEU A 648 -14.55 0.35 -8.13
C LEU A 648 -13.41 1.37 -8.12
N LEU A 649 -13.14 1.97 -9.28
CA LEU A 649 -12.13 3.02 -9.43
C LEU A 649 -12.40 4.20 -8.51
N THR A 650 -13.61 4.74 -8.53
CA THR A 650 -14.03 5.85 -7.65
C THR A 650 -13.80 5.51 -6.18
N GLY A 651 -14.16 4.29 -5.76
CA GLY A 651 -13.91 3.81 -4.39
C GLY A 651 -12.43 3.77 -4.02
N GLN A 652 -11.53 3.42 -4.95
CA GLN A 652 -10.08 3.43 -4.71
C GLN A 652 -9.53 4.85 -4.56
N ILE A 653 -9.93 5.77 -5.42
CA ILE A 653 -9.48 7.18 -5.38
C ILE A 653 -9.97 7.88 -4.11
N HIS A 654 -11.29 7.79 -3.80
CA HIS A 654 -11.84 8.37 -2.59
C HIS A 654 -11.19 7.80 -1.32
N GLY A 655 -11.05 6.46 -1.25
CA GLY A 655 -10.41 5.81 -0.11
C GLY A 655 -8.94 6.20 0.08
N GLY A 656 -8.18 6.43 -1.01
CA GLY A 656 -6.82 6.96 -0.96
C GLY A 656 -6.77 8.41 -0.50
N ALA A 657 -7.67 9.25 -1.01
CA ALA A 657 -7.76 10.66 -0.64
C ALA A 657 -8.13 10.86 0.84
N VAL A 658 -9.03 10.04 1.41
CA VAL A 658 -9.38 10.09 2.83
C VAL A 658 -8.20 9.64 3.72
N GLN A 659 -7.43 8.63 3.33
CA GLN A 659 -6.20 8.28 4.06
C GLN A 659 -5.18 9.42 4.04
N SER A 660 -5.06 10.13 2.92
CA SER A 660 -4.20 11.32 2.82
C SER A 660 -4.70 12.50 3.65
N LEU A 661 -6.02 12.67 3.77
CA LEU A 661 -6.63 13.65 4.68
C LEU A 661 -6.18 13.36 6.12
N GLY A 662 -6.25 12.09 6.54
CA GLY A 662 -5.75 11.65 7.84
C GLY A 662 -4.28 12.01 8.03
N GLN A 663 -3.43 11.64 7.08
CA GLN A 663 -1.98 11.95 7.10
C GLN A 663 -1.72 13.46 7.15
N ALA A 664 -2.42 14.25 6.37
CA ALA A 664 -2.18 15.69 6.27
C ALA A 664 -2.63 16.48 7.52
N LEU A 665 -3.73 16.07 8.16
CA LEU A 665 -4.40 16.88 9.17
C LEU A 665 -4.49 16.27 10.58
N MET A 666 -4.31 14.94 10.75
CA MET A 666 -4.71 14.27 11.99
C MET A 666 -3.69 13.24 12.49
N GLU A 667 -3.28 12.29 11.63
CA GLU A 667 -2.59 11.06 12.01
C GLU A 667 -1.11 11.30 12.32
N GLN A 668 -0.66 10.79 13.45
CA GLN A 668 0.76 10.79 13.81
C GLN A 668 1.07 9.66 14.79
N THR A 669 2.11 8.88 14.51
CA THR A 669 2.72 7.98 15.47
C THR A 669 3.78 8.73 16.27
N VAL A 670 3.60 8.82 17.58
CA VAL A 670 4.50 9.57 18.46
C VAL A 670 5.19 8.62 19.42
N TYR A 671 6.51 8.64 19.40
CA TYR A 671 7.36 8.06 20.42
C TYR A 671 7.92 9.17 21.32
N ASP A 672 7.97 8.93 22.62
CA ASP A 672 8.65 9.83 23.53
C ASP A 672 10.19 9.63 23.47
N ARG A 673 10.93 10.42 24.24
CA ARG A 673 12.40 10.35 24.28
C ARG A 673 12.94 9.01 24.78
N ASP A 674 12.15 8.27 25.55
CA ASP A 674 12.51 6.97 26.12
C ASP A 674 12.04 5.81 25.21
N GLY A 675 11.41 6.13 24.07
CA GLY A 675 10.95 5.20 23.04
C GLY A 675 9.60 4.55 23.34
N GLN A 676 8.83 5.11 24.28
CA GLN A 676 7.45 4.66 24.51
C GLN A 676 6.53 5.15 23.39
N LEU A 677 5.67 4.28 22.90
CA LEU A 677 4.65 4.62 21.92
C LEU A 677 3.49 5.34 22.61
N VAL A 678 3.47 6.66 22.51
CA VAL A 678 2.45 7.52 23.14
C VAL A 678 1.09 7.39 22.47
N THR A 679 1.06 7.25 21.14
CA THR A 679 -0.16 7.11 20.32
C THR A 679 -0.46 5.64 20.00
N GLY A 680 -0.47 4.80 21.05
CA GLY A 680 -0.61 3.33 20.91
C GLY A 680 -2.06 2.83 20.89
N SER A 681 -3.06 3.68 20.77
CA SER A 681 -4.47 3.33 20.73
C SER A 681 -5.29 4.29 19.88
N LEU A 682 -6.52 3.91 19.50
CA LEU A 682 -7.47 4.80 18.82
C LEU A 682 -8.01 5.93 19.71
N MET A 683 -7.66 5.97 20.99
CA MET A 683 -7.91 7.12 21.88
C MET A 683 -6.95 8.27 21.58
N ASP A 684 -5.70 7.94 21.22
CA ASP A 684 -4.60 8.88 21.06
C ASP A 684 -4.23 9.09 19.60
N TYR A 685 -4.48 8.11 18.74
CA TYR A 685 -4.24 8.16 17.29
C TYR A 685 -5.53 8.55 16.56
N ALA A 686 -5.59 9.78 16.08
CA ALA A 686 -6.77 10.28 15.39
C ALA A 686 -6.89 9.70 13.96
N LEU A 687 -8.09 9.21 13.63
CA LEU A 687 -8.43 8.76 12.27
C LEU A 687 -9.54 9.64 11.67
N PRO A 688 -9.56 9.85 10.34
CA PRO A 688 -10.66 10.54 9.66
C PRO A 688 -12.00 9.85 9.90
N ARG A 689 -13.02 10.65 10.18
CA ARG A 689 -14.41 10.23 10.28
C ARG A 689 -15.17 10.63 9.02
N ALA A 690 -16.35 10.10 8.81
CA ALA A 690 -17.18 10.44 7.65
C ALA A 690 -17.48 11.96 7.57
N SER A 691 -17.56 12.64 8.72
CA SER A 691 -17.75 14.09 8.80
C SER A 691 -16.55 14.93 8.36
N ASP A 692 -15.36 14.34 8.34
CA ASP A 692 -14.11 15.04 7.98
C ASP A 692 -13.86 14.98 6.46
N ALA A 693 -14.48 14.00 5.78
CA ALA A 693 -14.32 13.81 4.33
C ALA A 693 -15.22 14.79 3.55
N PRO A 694 -14.69 15.50 2.55
CA PRO A 694 -15.50 16.31 1.64
C PRO A 694 -16.26 15.43 0.63
N SER A 695 -17.18 16.04 -0.11
CA SER A 695 -17.58 15.51 -1.41
C SER A 695 -16.43 15.62 -2.39
N PHE A 696 -16.15 14.54 -3.12
CA PHE A 696 -15.11 14.51 -4.15
C PHE A 696 -15.74 14.63 -5.54
N ALA A 697 -15.40 15.67 -6.29
CA ALA A 697 -15.64 15.72 -7.71
C ALA A 697 -14.53 14.95 -8.42
N PHE A 698 -14.84 13.79 -8.99
CA PHE A 698 -13.87 12.89 -9.62
C PHE A 698 -14.21 12.65 -11.10
N GLU A 699 -13.22 12.79 -11.96
CA GLU A 699 -13.31 12.50 -13.40
C GLU A 699 -12.05 11.79 -13.87
N THR A 700 -12.16 10.87 -14.82
CA THR A 700 -11.00 10.30 -15.51
C THR A 700 -10.78 10.99 -16.85
N ARG A 701 -9.51 11.28 -17.16
CA ARG A 701 -9.08 11.76 -18.46
C ARG A 701 -7.94 10.87 -18.97
N ASN A 702 -8.34 9.75 -19.50
CA ASN A 702 -7.45 8.63 -19.77
C ASN A 702 -6.57 8.81 -21.01
N VAL A 703 -5.31 8.39 -20.88
CA VAL A 703 -4.37 8.14 -21.97
C VAL A 703 -3.96 6.67 -21.87
N PRO A 704 -4.36 5.79 -22.80
CA PRO A 704 -4.04 4.36 -22.72
C PRO A 704 -2.56 4.09 -22.51
N CYS A 705 -2.24 3.16 -21.62
CA CYS A 705 -0.87 2.73 -21.35
C CYS A 705 -0.36 1.88 -22.51
N VAL A 706 0.74 2.28 -23.14
CA VAL A 706 1.34 1.53 -24.24
C VAL A 706 2.13 0.31 -23.77
N ASN A 707 2.55 0.30 -22.50
CA ASN A 707 3.29 -0.81 -21.88
C ASN A 707 2.36 -1.93 -21.36
N ASN A 708 1.04 -1.78 -21.49
CA ASN A 708 0.09 -2.75 -20.97
C ASN A 708 -0.90 -3.21 -22.06
N PRO A 709 -1.07 -4.54 -22.29
CA PRO A 709 -1.96 -5.05 -23.35
C PRO A 709 -3.43 -4.64 -23.21
N LEU A 710 -3.90 -4.35 -22.01
CA LEU A 710 -5.26 -3.84 -21.75
C LEU A 710 -5.31 -2.31 -21.79
N GLY A 711 -4.20 -1.63 -21.96
CA GLY A 711 -4.12 -0.17 -21.90
C GLY A 711 -4.34 0.42 -20.49
N VAL A 712 -4.45 -0.42 -19.46
CA VAL A 712 -4.75 0.00 -18.08
C VAL A 712 -3.50 0.49 -17.36
N LYS A 713 -3.70 1.37 -16.36
CA LYS A 713 -2.69 1.73 -15.35
C LYS A 713 -3.21 1.33 -13.97
N GLY A 714 -2.31 1.02 -13.04
CA GLY A 714 -2.72 0.69 -11.66
C GLY A 714 -3.19 1.93 -10.90
N VAL A 715 -4.16 1.78 -9.97
CA VAL A 715 -4.74 2.94 -9.27
C VAL A 715 -4.97 2.71 -7.78
N GLY A 716 -4.56 1.56 -7.26
CA GLY A 716 -4.80 1.20 -5.86
C GLY A 716 -4.23 2.20 -4.85
N GLU A 717 -3.19 2.94 -5.23
CA GLU A 717 -2.43 3.87 -4.40
C GLU A 717 -2.55 5.33 -4.85
N ALA A 718 -3.01 5.58 -6.07
CA ALA A 718 -3.03 6.88 -6.74
C ALA A 718 -3.66 8.00 -5.91
N GLY A 719 -4.83 7.77 -5.31
CA GLY A 719 -5.50 8.76 -4.46
C GLY A 719 -4.67 9.21 -3.25
N THR A 720 -3.81 8.32 -2.72
CA THR A 720 -2.92 8.65 -1.59
C THR A 720 -1.73 9.50 -2.03
N ILE A 721 -1.30 9.38 -3.28
CA ILE A 721 -0.13 10.10 -3.80
C ILE A 721 -0.48 11.55 -4.10
N GLY A 722 -1.59 11.79 -4.79
CA GLY A 722 -2.01 13.15 -5.18
C GLY A 722 -2.59 13.99 -4.05
N ALA A 723 -3.27 13.38 -3.08
CA ALA A 723 -4.09 14.13 -2.14
C ALA A 723 -3.29 14.81 -1.01
N THR A 724 -2.28 14.16 -0.45
CA THR A 724 -1.49 14.74 0.66
C THR A 724 -0.91 16.12 0.31
N PRO A 725 -0.17 16.30 -0.80
CA PRO A 725 0.36 17.61 -1.15
C PRO A 725 -0.73 18.64 -1.52
N ALA A 726 -1.84 18.22 -2.13
CA ALA A 726 -2.94 19.14 -2.44
C ALA A 726 -3.54 19.76 -1.18
N ILE A 727 -3.79 18.94 -0.14
CA ILE A 727 -4.36 19.39 1.13
C ILE A 727 -3.38 20.30 1.87
N VAL A 728 -2.10 19.91 1.98
CA VAL A 728 -1.09 20.72 2.68
C VAL A 728 -0.83 22.03 1.95
N ASN A 729 -0.79 22.02 0.60
CA ASN A 729 -0.68 23.25 -0.19
C ASN A 729 -1.86 24.20 0.04
N ALA A 730 -3.09 23.66 0.19
CA ALA A 730 -4.27 24.47 0.50
C ALA A 730 -4.18 25.11 1.90
N VAL A 731 -3.75 24.35 2.92
CA VAL A 731 -3.52 24.88 4.27
C VAL A 731 -2.49 26.00 4.23
N ILE A 732 -1.38 25.81 3.54
CA ILE A 732 -0.32 26.80 3.47
C ILE A 732 -0.74 28.01 2.63
N ASP A 733 -1.55 27.84 1.57
CA ASP A 733 -2.10 28.97 0.82
C ASP A 733 -3.01 29.85 1.72
N ALA A 734 -3.86 29.25 2.56
CA ALA A 734 -4.66 29.98 3.54
C ALA A 734 -3.80 30.78 4.50
N LEU A 735 -2.78 30.15 5.07
CA LEU A 735 -1.85 30.79 6.02
C LEU A 735 -0.97 31.87 5.37
N TRP A 736 -0.53 31.64 4.13
CA TRP A 736 0.28 32.60 3.39
C TRP A 736 -0.51 33.88 3.03
N ARG A 737 -1.75 33.72 2.58
CA ARG A 737 -2.60 34.85 2.21
C ARG A 737 -2.83 35.84 3.36
N GLU A 738 -3.01 35.32 4.56
CA GLU A 738 -3.34 36.18 5.73
C GLU A 738 -2.10 36.55 6.54
N TYR A 739 -1.17 35.58 6.75
CA TYR A 739 -0.08 35.78 7.71
C TYR A 739 1.32 35.68 7.08
N ARG A 740 1.45 35.41 5.77
CA ARG A 740 2.75 35.15 5.12
C ARG A 740 3.51 33.94 5.70
N ILE A 741 2.80 33.01 6.29
CA ILE A 741 3.38 31.75 6.79
C ILE A 741 3.52 30.78 5.61
N GLY A 742 4.76 30.42 5.26
CA GLY A 742 5.08 29.62 4.08
C GLY A 742 5.21 28.12 4.34
N HIS A 743 5.20 27.68 5.60
CA HIS A 743 5.37 26.27 5.96
C HIS A 743 4.68 25.89 7.27
N VAL A 744 4.11 24.71 7.30
CA VAL A 744 3.65 23.97 8.49
C VAL A 744 3.92 22.49 8.24
N ASP A 745 4.53 21.80 9.21
CA ASP A 745 4.74 20.35 9.15
C ASP A 745 3.44 19.58 9.28
N MET A 746 3.39 18.40 8.65
CA MET A 746 2.31 17.45 8.87
C MET A 746 2.45 16.72 10.23
N PRO A 747 1.33 16.27 10.81
CA PRO A 747 -0.05 16.63 10.47
C PRO A 747 -0.32 18.07 10.85
N ALA A 748 -1.00 18.83 9.98
CA ALA A 748 -1.42 20.19 10.24
C ALA A 748 -2.66 20.20 11.15
N THR A 749 -2.47 19.71 12.40
CA THR A 749 -3.53 19.65 13.41
C THR A 749 -4.00 21.02 13.83
N PRO A 750 -5.22 21.16 14.39
CA PRO A 750 -5.71 22.45 14.91
C PRO A 750 -4.73 23.10 15.88
N GLN A 751 -4.16 22.35 16.81
CA GLN A 751 -3.17 22.87 17.75
C GLN A 751 -1.92 23.40 17.03
N ARG A 752 -1.38 22.66 16.05
CA ARG A 752 -0.18 23.07 15.31
C ARG A 752 -0.42 24.33 14.50
N ILE A 753 -1.54 24.41 13.79
CA ILE A 753 -1.92 25.61 13.03
C ILE A 753 -2.09 26.80 13.95
N TRP A 754 -2.85 26.67 15.04
CA TRP A 754 -3.08 27.73 16.00
C TRP A 754 -1.76 28.23 16.64
N THR A 755 -0.90 27.31 17.07
CA THR A 755 0.41 27.66 17.63
C THR A 755 1.27 28.39 16.60
N THR A 756 1.31 27.91 15.34
CA THR A 756 2.06 28.55 14.25
C THR A 756 1.60 29.97 13.98
N ILE A 757 0.28 30.22 13.95
CA ILE A 757 -0.30 31.55 13.76
C ILE A 757 0.08 32.46 14.94
N ARG A 758 -0.10 31.97 16.18
CA ARG A 758 0.18 32.75 17.39
C ARG A 758 1.66 33.12 17.49
N ASP A 759 2.56 32.18 17.28
CA ASP A 759 3.99 32.42 17.37
C ASP A 759 4.49 33.35 16.28
N HIS A 760 3.92 33.29 15.08
CA HIS A 760 4.18 34.22 14.00
C HIS A 760 3.74 35.65 14.39
N GLN A 761 2.52 35.82 14.92
CA GLN A 761 1.99 37.10 15.37
C GLN A 761 2.82 37.70 16.52
N LEU A 762 3.29 36.90 17.46
CA LEU A 762 4.15 37.36 18.56
C LEU A 762 5.49 37.89 18.05
N ARG A 763 6.13 37.19 17.07
CA ARG A 763 7.42 37.63 16.46
C ARG A 763 7.29 38.91 15.67
N HIS A 764 6.13 39.26 15.16
CA HIS A 764 5.91 40.44 14.32
C HIS A 764 5.24 41.60 15.07
N ARG A 765 4.95 41.44 16.39
CA ARG A 765 4.54 42.50 17.30
C ARG A 765 5.73 43.14 18.04
N LEU A 766 6.90 42.49 18.00
CA LEU A 766 8.19 42.99 18.48
C LEU A 766 9.00 43.57 17.32
#